data_74b4d98b5729ee655b06f03de06ca3d2
#
_entry.id   74b4d98b5729ee655b06f03de06ca3d2
#
_cell.length_a   1.000
_cell.length_b   1.000
_cell.length_c   1.000
_cell.angle_alpha   90.00
_cell.angle_beta   90.00
_cell.angle_gamma   90.00
#
_symmetry.space_group_name_H-M   'P 1'
#
loop_
_entity.id
_entity.type
_entity.pdbx_description
1 polymer ?
#
loop_
_entity_poly.entity_id
_entity_poly.type
_entity_poly.pdbx_seq_one_letter_code
_entity_poly.pdbx_strand_id
1 'polypeptide(L)'
;LHHKTLTINRLFDAPALSGPALVQMRISPDGSRVTYLRGKATDKDRLDLWEYHLRDAEARLLVDSNVLVPAGEQLSDEELSRRERQRTAALSGILEYSFAPSGDALLFPLGGEVYYYDLAKPPASALTKVTHSPGFATDATVSPKGRYLAYVREQNLILFDLALGEERALTRDGGGAIKNGMAEFVAQEEMDRRTGYWWSPDDAHVAFVRVDETPVTLVQRFEIAADNVSTFAQRYPAAGGANVAVRLGVIAVGSGVTTWIDLGSEDDFYLARVDWLPDSKTVAIQRESRDQRRLDLLFADIATGVARPVLTETSSTWIELHDELTFLRHAPQFIWASSRGGFQHLYLYDYQGRLLRQLTAGEWSVDDFRARAIKGVDEAGRLVYFTATEKTPLERHLYSTSLDTDDAHGVRRITREAGLHAISMSADARLYVDEFNSAGQPPQVSVRDADGRLLHWMEENPLDVQHPYAPYLADAAPPEFGTLTAADGQVLHYRLFKPAGFDPATRYPAIIEVYGGPGVQRVTNAWTGNSFTQVLTRSGYVVFQLDNRGTAARGTAFRAPIHLKLGDVEVADQVQGARWLGSQPYVDAGRIGVWGWSYGGYMTLMLLFKAPGVFRAGVSGAPVSDWSLYDTHYTERYLGRPQDNPSGFAASSVLPYARDLEADLLVIHGMADDNVLFLHSTKLFRRLQDLGKPFDVMVYPGAKHGLIRQHDGRHAYATIKRFFDSSLLP
;
A
#
# COMPACT_ATOMS: atom_id res chain seq x y z
N LEU A 1 34.75 -3.99 16.80
CA LEU A 1 33.77 -4.37 15.77
C LEU A 1 34.52 -4.79 14.53
N HIS A 2 34.33 -6.03 14.06
CA HIS A 2 34.84 -6.43 12.75
C HIS A 2 34.02 -5.70 11.68
N HIS A 3 34.61 -4.71 11.04
CA HIS A 3 34.05 -4.04 9.88
C HIS A 3 33.75 -5.03 8.77
N LYS A 4 32.55 -4.98 8.21
CA LYS A 4 32.10 -5.81 7.08
C LYS A 4 31.51 -4.95 5.97
N THR A 5 31.77 -5.33 4.74
CA THR A 5 31.10 -4.72 3.58
C THR A 5 29.69 -5.26 3.43
N LEU A 6 28.71 -4.36 3.30
CA LEU A 6 27.33 -4.75 3.02
C LEU A 6 27.20 -5.28 1.60
N THR A 7 26.69 -6.51 1.47
CA THR A 7 26.46 -7.16 0.18
C THR A 7 24.98 -7.26 -0.15
N ILE A 8 24.67 -7.46 -1.44
CA ILE A 8 23.30 -7.72 -1.89
C ILE A 8 22.69 -8.91 -1.15
N ASN A 9 23.43 -10.02 -1.00
CA ASN A 9 22.94 -11.21 -0.31
C ASN A 9 22.52 -10.88 1.13
N ARG A 10 23.30 -10.05 1.83
CA ARG A 10 22.99 -9.70 3.23
C ARG A 10 21.68 -8.93 3.38
N LEU A 11 21.20 -8.22 2.35
CA LEU A 11 19.89 -7.55 2.39
C LEU A 11 18.74 -8.55 2.58
N PHE A 12 18.92 -9.78 2.10
CA PHE A 12 17.89 -10.82 2.13
C PHE A 12 18.09 -11.84 3.25
N ASP A 13 19.30 -11.93 3.82
CA ASP A 13 19.60 -12.89 4.88
C ASP A 13 19.00 -12.49 6.23
N ALA A 14 18.70 -13.50 7.05
CA ALA A 14 18.38 -13.31 8.46
C ALA A 14 19.67 -13.17 9.30
N PRO A 15 19.63 -12.46 10.44
CA PRO A 15 18.54 -11.62 10.92
C PRO A 15 18.40 -10.33 10.08
N ALA A 16 17.21 -9.74 10.09
CA ALA A 16 16.95 -8.50 9.35
C ALA A 16 17.90 -7.37 9.78
N LEU A 17 18.42 -6.62 8.80
CA LEU A 17 19.37 -5.51 9.05
C LEU A 17 18.73 -4.33 9.81
N SER A 18 17.41 -4.20 9.75
CA SER A 18 16.65 -3.21 10.53
C SER A 18 16.39 -3.62 11.98
N GLY A 19 16.85 -4.83 12.38
CA GLY A 19 16.44 -5.43 13.64
C GLY A 19 15.08 -6.12 13.55
N PRO A 20 14.49 -6.52 14.69
CA PRO A 20 13.19 -7.19 14.71
C PRO A 20 12.09 -6.33 14.12
N ALA A 21 11.30 -6.89 13.19
CA ALA A 21 10.12 -6.25 12.65
C ALA A 21 8.87 -6.79 13.35
N LEU A 22 8.13 -5.92 14.02
CA LEU A 22 6.83 -6.19 14.58
C LEU A 22 5.78 -5.61 13.63
N VAL A 23 4.89 -6.43 13.12
CA VAL A 23 3.89 -5.99 12.14
C VAL A 23 2.47 -6.25 12.63
N GLN A 24 1.51 -5.49 12.12
CA GLN A 24 0.09 -5.59 12.48
C GLN A 24 -0.15 -5.52 14.00
N MET A 25 0.50 -4.60 14.66
CA MET A 25 0.36 -4.40 16.10
C MET A 25 -1.05 -3.93 16.46
N ARG A 26 -1.66 -4.58 17.44
CA ARG A 26 -3.00 -4.27 17.93
C ARG A 26 -3.02 -4.28 19.47
N ILE A 27 -3.59 -3.25 20.05
CA ILE A 27 -3.87 -3.21 21.49
C ILE A 27 -5.16 -3.97 21.72
N SER A 28 -5.16 -4.87 22.73
CA SER A 28 -6.35 -5.61 23.12
C SER A 28 -7.48 -4.68 23.58
N PRO A 29 -8.76 -5.06 23.43
CA PRO A 29 -9.90 -4.24 23.86
C PRO A 29 -9.85 -3.79 25.32
N ASP A 30 -9.26 -4.59 26.21
CA ASP A 30 -9.08 -4.27 27.63
C ASP A 30 -7.80 -3.44 27.92
N GLY A 31 -6.98 -3.17 26.90
CA GLY A 31 -5.73 -2.42 27.05
C GLY A 31 -4.60 -3.15 27.79
N SER A 32 -4.72 -4.46 28.04
CA SER A 32 -3.76 -5.21 28.86
C SER A 32 -2.55 -5.74 28.08
N ARG A 33 -2.66 -5.86 26.78
CA ARG A 33 -1.62 -6.44 25.91
C ARG A 33 -1.60 -5.82 24.53
N VAL A 34 -0.46 -5.98 23.86
CA VAL A 34 -0.30 -5.72 22.43
C VAL A 34 -0.02 -7.04 21.74
N THR A 35 -0.82 -7.39 20.73
CA THR A 35 -0.54 -8.53 19.86
C THR A 35 0.11 -8.06 18.57
N TYR A 36 0.89 -8.92 17.93
CA TYR A 36 1.59 -8.60 16.70
C TYR A 36 2.07 -9.85 15.98
N LEU A 37 2.45 -9.68 14.72
CA LEU A 37 3.12 -10.70 13.94
C LEU A 37 4.62 -10.40 13.89
N ARG A 38 5.45 -11.46 13.88
CA ARG A 38 6.90 -11.34 13.81
C ARG A 38 7.50 -12.51 13.04
N GLY A 39 8.50 -12.21 12.20
CA GLY A 39 9.26 -13.21 11.48
C GLY A 39 10.11 -14.10 12.41
N LYS A 40 10.38 -15.32 11.94
CA LYS A 40 11.25 -16.24 12.67
C LYS A 40 12.72 -15.78 12.62
N ALA A 41 13.50 -16.16 13.59
CA ALA A 41 14.93 -15.84 13.63
C ALA A 41 15.70 -16.43 12.43
N THR A 42 15.25 -17.57 11.93
CA THR A 42 15.86 -18.28 10.78
C THR A 42 15.19 -17.98 9.46
N ASP A 43 13.97 -17.43 9.48
CA ASP A 43 13.17 -17.05 8.30
C ASP A 43 12.35 -15.81 8.62
N LYS A 44 12.90 -14.65 8.33
CA LYS A 44 12.29 -13.36 8.63
C LYS A 44 10.97 -13.10 7.87
N ASP A 45 10.72 -13.84 6.79
CA ASP A 45 9.54 -13.67 5.94
C ASP A 45 8.42 -14.68 6.28
N ARG A 46 8.65 -15.58 7.27
CA ARG A 46 7.63 -16.46 7.81
C ARG A 46 7.19 -15.99 9.19
N LEU A 47 5.93 -15.57 9.29
CA LEU A 47 5.42 -14.86 10.46
C LEU A 47 4.71 -15.79 11.44
N ASP A 48 4.92 -15.50 12.71
CA ASP A 48 4.26 -16.11 13.87
C ASP A 48 3.44 -15.07 14.64
N LEU A 49 2.49 -15.54 15.46
CA LEU A 49 1.65 -14.68 16.30
C LEU A 49 2.25 -14.57 17.71
N TRP A 50 2.43 -13.34 18.16
CA TRP A 50 3.03 -12.95 19.42
C TRP A 50 2.13 -12.03 20.22
N GLU A 51 2.37 -11.95 21.54
CA GLU A 51 1.85 -10.92 22.43
C GLU A 51 2.96 -10.26 23.24
N TYR A 52 2.72 -9.01 23.63
CA TYR A 52 3.47 -8.30 24.66
C TYR A 52 2.49 -7.94 25.77
N HIS A 53 2.71 -8.47 26.96
CA HIS A 53 1.84 -8.23 28.10
C HIS A 53 2.31 -7.00 28.87
N LEU A 54 1.47 -5.96 28.96
CA LEU A 54 1.88 -4.65 29.50
C LEU A 54 2.20 -4.71 31.00
N ARG A 55 1.47 -5.53 31.77
CA ARG A 55 1.70 -5.68 33.20
C ARG A 55 3.06 -6.28 33.53
N ASP A 56 3.45 -7.32 32.81
CA ASP A 56 4.66 -8.09 33.06
C ASP A 56 5.86 -7.58 32.26
N ALA A 57 5.62 -6.69 31.31
CA ALA A 57 6.59 -6.18 30.33
C ALA A 57 7.33 -7.32 29.61
N GLU A 58 6.60 -8.35 29.19
CA GLU A 58 7.14 -9.58 28.63
C GLU A 58 6.52 -9.92 27.28
N ALA A 59 7.37 -10.26 26.30
CA ALA A 59 6.96 -10.77 25.00
C ALA A 59 6.84 -12.29 25.03
N ARG A 60 5.76 -12.84 24.44
CA ARG A 60 5.50 -14.29 24.40
C ARG A 60 5.06 -14.71 23.00
N LEU A 61 5.62 -15.84 22.52
CA LEU A 61 5.14 -16.52 21.33
C LEU A 61 3.81 -17.22 21.67
N LEU A 62 2.75 -16.87 20.93
CA LEU A 62 1.45 -17.53 21.07
C LEU A 62 1.31 -18.72 20.11
N VAL A 63 1.63 -18.49 18.82
CA VAL A 63 1.48 -19.51 17.79
C VAL A 63 2.71 -19.54 16.88
N ASP A 64 3.34 -20.71 16.81
CA ASP A 64 4.37 -21.02 15.82
C ASP A 64 3.71 -21.59 14.56
N SER A 65 3.78 -20.86 13.45
CA SER A 65 3.15 -21.25 12.19
C SER A 65 3.69 -22.57 11.62
N ASN A 66 4.93 -22.94 11.93
CA ASN A 66 5.53 -24.20 11.48
C ASN A 66 4.94 -25.43 12.18
N VAL A 67 4.41 -25.26 13.39
CA VAL A 67 3.75 -26.36 14.11
C VAL A 67 2.43 -26.74 13.44
N LEU A 68 1.71 -25.73 12.91
CA LEU A 68 0.41 -25.95 12.26
C LEU A 68 0.54 -26.36 10.80
N VAL A 69 1.46 -25.75 10.06
CA VAL A 69 1.67 -26.00 8.63
C VAL A 69 3.17 -26.19 8.36
N PRO A 70 3.75 -27.36 8.70
CA PRO A 70 5.19 -27.57 8.61
C PRO A 70 5.72 -27.68 7.17
N ALA A 71 4.90 -28.13 6.24
CA ALA A 71 5.30 -28.39 4.84
C ALA A 71 5.18 -27.15 3.92
N GLY A 72 4.86 -25.99 4.46
CA GLY A 72 4.52 -24.80 3.69
C GLY A 72 3.04 -24.75 3.32
N GLU A 73 2.61 -23.62 2.76
CA GLU A 73 1.21 -23.37 2.43
C GLU A 73 0.93 -23.70 0.96
N GLN A 74 -0.21 -24.38 0.72
CA GLN A 74 -0.81 -24.48 -0.61
C GLN A 74 -1.98 -23.50 -0.65
N LEU A 75 -1.81 -22.42 -1.41
CA LEU A 75 -2.80 -21.34 -1.48
C LEU A 75 -3.79 -21.56 -2.60
N SER A 76 -5.06 -21.17 -2.38
CA SER A 76 -6.04 -21.10 -3.46
C SER A 76 -5.72 -19.95 -4.43
N ASP A 77 -6.31 -19.98 -5.61
CA ASP A 77 -6.13 -18.91 -6.60
C ASP A 77 -6.64 -17.56 -6.08
N GLU A 78 -7.72 -17.55 -5.30
CA GLU A 78 -8.26 -16.35 -4.65
C GLU A 78 -7.27 -15.78 -3.64
N GLU A 79 -6.68 -16.63 -2.80
CA GLU A 79 -5.69 -16.18 -1.81
C GLU A 79 -4.39 -15.74 -2.46
N LEU A 80 -3.92 -16.42 -3.49
CA LEU A 80 -2.75 -15.98 -4.27
C LEU A 80 -2.98 -14.58 -4.86
N SER A 81 -4.12 -14.37 -5.50
CA SER A 81 -4.50 -13.07 -6.06
C SER A 81 -4.60 -12.00 -4.97
N ARG A 82 -5.22 -12.31 -3.84
CA ARG A 82 -5.36 -11.40 -2.70
C ARG A 82 -4.01 -10.97 -2.14
N ARG A 83 -3.09 -11.91 -1.91
CA ARG A 83 -1.74 -11.64 -1.41
C ARG A 83 -0.92 -10.81 -2.39
N GLU A 84 -1.06 -11.06 -3.69
CA GLU A 84 -0.40 -10.26 -4.72
C GLU A 84 -0.88 -8.81 -4.70
N ARG A 85 -2.21 -8.61 -4.63
CA ARG A 85 -2.81 -7.25 -4.54
C ARG A 85 -2.46 -6.54 -3.23
N GLN A 86 -2.31 -7.27 -2.13
CA GLN A 86 -1.91 -6.73 -0.82
C GLN A 86 -0.40 -6.51 -0.68
N ARG A 87 0.40 -6.94 -1.66
CA ARG A 87 1.88 -6.91 -1.58
C ARG A 87 2.44 -7.76 -0.43
N THR A 88 1.76 -8.84 -0.07
CA THR A 88 2.17 -9.79 0.98
C THR A 88 2.58 -11.15 0.42
N ALA A 89 2.65 -11.31 -0.89
CA ALA A 89 2.96 -12.58 -1.56
C ALA A 89 4.38 -13.11 -1.24
N ALA A 90 5.30 -12.24 -0.81
CA ALA A 90 6.63 -12.64 -0.35
C ALA A 90 6.65 -13.23 1.07
N LEU A 91 5.57 -13.06 1.82
CA LEU A 91 5.44 -13.50 3.21
C LEU A 91 4.70 -14.83 3.29
N SER A 92 4.94 -15.56 4.36
CA SER A 92 4.26 -16.83 4.68
C SER A 92 3.94 -16.92 6.17
N GLY A 93 3.25 -17.99 6.57
CA GLY A 93 2.79 -18.14 7.94
C GLY A 93 1.51 -17.36 8.23
N ILE A 94 1.42 -16.78 9.41
CA ILE A 94 0.24 -16.01 9.82
C ILE A 94 0.40 -14.57 9.30
N LEU A 95 -0.44 -14.16 8.36
CA LEU A 95 -0.35 -12.83 7.74
C LEU A 95 -1.41 -11.86 8.24
N GLU A 96 -2.45 -12.34 8.88
CA GLU A 96 -3.53 -11.53 9.43
C GLU A 96 -4.15 -12.23 10.64
N TYR A 97 -4.73 -11.45 11.53
CA TYR A 97 -5.46 -11.93 12.70
C TYR A 97 -6.40 -10.85 13.20
N SER A 98 -7.36 -11.23 14.05
CA SER A 98 -8.25 -10.30 14.74
C SER A 98 -8.53 -10.75 16.16
N PHE A 99 -8.81 -9.79 17.05
CA PHE A 99 -9.40 -10.11 18.34
C PHE A 99 -10.86 -10.55 18.20
N ALA A 100 -11.28 -11.53 18.98
CA ALA A 100 -12.68 -11.67 19.32
C ALA A 100 -13.15 -10.41 20.06
N PRO A 101 -14.40 -9.98 19.91
CA PRO A 101 -14.89 -8.72 20.51
C PRO A 101 -14.75 -8.63 22.03
N SER A 102 -14.80 -9.78 22.72
CA SER A 102 -14.53 -9.89 24.18
C SER A 102 -13.06 -9.59 24.55
N GLY A 103 -12.15 -9.66 23.56
CA GLY A 103 -10.71 -9.47 23.80
C GLY A 103 -9.99 -10.66 24.43
N ASP A 104 -10.69 -11.75 24.71
CA ASP A 104 -10.17 -12.95 25.35
C ASP A 104 -9.68 -14.01 24.37
N ALA A 105 -9.82 -13.78 23.07
CA ALA A 105 -9.39 -14.70 22.04
C ALA A 105 -8.92 -13.99 20.77
N LEU A 106 -8.13 -14.73 19.98
CA LEU A 106 -7.65 -14.32 18.67
C LEU A 106 -8.11 -15.32 17.60
N LEU A 107 -8.49 -14.80 16.43
CA LEU A 107 -8.74 -15.61 15.25
C LEU A 107 -7.73 -15.27 14.17
N PHE A 108 -7.25 -16.29 13.48
CA PHE A 108 -6.33 -16.13 12.36
C PHE A 108 -6.51 -17.24 11.33
N PRO A 109 -6.40 -16.92 10.02
CA PRO A 109 -6.32 -17.91 8.96
C PRO A 109 -4.86 -18.39 8.82
N LEU A 110 -4.71 -19.67 8.51
CA LEU A 110 -3.42 -20.26 8.14
C LEU A 110 -3.64 -21.53 7.31
N GLY A 111 -3.01 -21.63 6.14
CA GLY A 111 -3.09 -22.80 5.29
C GLY A 111 -4.49 -23.15 4.80
N GLY A 112 -5.37 -22.15 4.66
CA GLY A 112 -6.76 -22.33 4.22
C GLY A 112 -7.74 -22.70 5.32
N GLU A 113 -7.27 -22.83 6.54
CA GLU A 113 -8.08 -23.09 7.74
C GLU A 113 -8.12 -21.86 8.65
N VAL A 114 -9.13 -21.76 9.50
CA VAL A 114 -9.25 -20.71 10.51
C VAL A 114 -9.09 -21.31 11.89
N TYR A 115 -8.27 -20.65 12.69
CA TYR A 115 -7.92 -21.04 14.05
C TYR A 115 -8.41 -20.02 15.05
N TYR A 116 -8.77 -20.52 16.23
CA TYR A 116 -9.16 -19.75 17.41
C TYR A 116 -8.14 -20.00 18.53
N TYR A 117 -7.59 -18.94 19.08
CA TYR A 117 -6.65 -19.00 20.22
C TYR A 117 -7.28 -18.33 21.45
N ASP A 118 -7.59 -19.13 22.46
CA ASP A 118 -8.19 -18.68 23.71
C ASP A 118 -7.07 -18.18 24.65
N LEU A 119 -7.02 -16.87 24.88
CA LEU A 119 -5.99 -16.21 25.69
C LEU A 119 -6.12 -16.50 27.20
N ALA A 120 -7.25 -17.05 27.65
CA ALA A 120 -7.47 -17.43 29.04
C ALA A 120 -6.96 -18.84 29.37
N LYS A 121 -6.66 -19.65 28.33
CA LYS A 121 -6.18 -21.03 28.51
C LYS A 121 -4.66 -21.11 28.47
N PRO A 122 -4.08 -22.16 29.12
CA PRO A 122 -2.67 -22.48 28.95
C PRO A 122 -2.33 -22.73 27.46
N PRO A 123 -1.13 -22.35 26.97
CA PRO A 123 -0.75 -22.47 25.56
C PRO A 123 -0.98 -23.86 24.95
N ALA A 124 -0.79 -24.93 25.74
CA ALA A 124 -0.97 -26.30 25.26
C ALA A 124 -2.42 -26.68 24.91
N SER A 125 -3.42 -25.91 25.38
CA SER A 125 -4.85 -26.14 25.14
C SER A 125 -5.59 -24.92 24.60
N ALA A 126 -4.87 -23.85 24.30
CA ALA A 126 -5.45 -22.58 23.88
C ALA A 126 -5.95 -22.61 22.43
N LEU A 127 -5.30 -23.40 21.58
CA LEU A 127 -5.53 -23.41 20.15
C LEU A 127 -6.61 -24.43 19.73
N THR A 128 -7.56 -23.98 18.92
CA THR A 128 -8.59 -24.82 18.29
C THR A 128 -8.71 -24.48 16.80
N LYS A 129 -8.70 -25.53 15.93
CA LYS A 129 -9.07 -25.35 14.54
C LYS A 129 -10.60 -25.25 14.43
N VAL A 130 -11.10 -24.17 13.83
CA VAL A 130 -12.54 -23.90 13.73
C VAL A 130 -13.14 -24.55 12.49
N THR A 131 -12.50 -24.40 11.33
CA THR A 131 -12.99 -24.90 10.05
C THR A 131 -12.66 -26.39 9.88
N HIS A 132 -13.61 -27.15 9.33
CA HIS A 132 -13.46 -28.59 9.08
C HIS A 132 -13.92 -29.02 7.69
N SER A 133 -14.57 -28.13 6.94
CA SER A 133 -15.04 -28.41 5.58
C SER A 133 -13.89 -28.29 4.57
N PRO A 134 -13.92 -29.08 3.49
CA PRO A 134 -12.91 -28.98 2.44
C PRO A 134 -12.96 -27.63 1.72
N GLY A 135 -11.82 -27.21 1.20
CA GLY A 135 -11.63 -25.93 0.51
C GLY A 135 -10.88 -24.90 1.32
N PHE A 136 -10.39 -23.88 0.64
CA PHE A 136 -9.55 -22.84 1.23
C PHE A 136 -10.41 -21.66 1.70
N ALA A 137 -10.41 -21.37 3.02
CA ALA A 137 -11.06 -20.18 3.57
C ALA A 137 -10.13 -18.96 3.43
N THR A 138 -10.63 -17.91 2.81
CA THR A 138 -9.90 -16.63 2.65
C THR A 138 -10.74 -15.47 3.16
N ASP A 139 -10.07 -14.36 3.54
CA ASP A 139 -10.70 -13.14 4.06
C ASP A 139 -11.63 -13.40 5.26
N ALA A 140 -11.13 -14.16 6.24
CA ALA A 140 -11.91 -14.55 7.42
C ALA A 140 -12.03 -13.39 8.42
N THR A 141 -13.27 -13.13 8.89
CA THR A 141 -13.57 -12.13 9.91
C THR A 141 -14.54 -12.66 10.97
N VAL A 142 -14.39 -12.16 12.20
CA VAL A 142 -15.33 -12.41 13.29
C VAL A 142 -16.41 -11.35 13.28
N SER A 143 -17.64 -11.76 13.55
CA SER A 143 -18.73 -10.82 13.72
C SER A 143 -18.52 -9.91 14.94
N PRO A 144 -19.02 -8.67 14.94
CA PRO A 144 -18.77 -7.68 16.00
C PRO A 144 -19.16 -8.10 17.41
N LYS A 145 -20.13 -9.03 17.56
CA LYS A 145 -20.51 -9.59 18.87
C LYS A 145 -19.90 -10.96 19.14
N GLY A 146 -19.07 -11.50 18.22
CA GLY A 146 -18.31 -12.72 18.44
C GLY A 146 -19.07 -14.01 18.23
N ARG A 147 -20.30 -13.99 17.74
CA ARG A 147 -21.09 -15.21 17.54
C ARG A 147 -20.70 -15.99 16.30
N TYR A 148 -20.35 -15.28 15.24
CA TYR A 148 -20.11 -15.85 13.93
C TYR A 148 -18.72 -15.56 13.41
N LEU A 149 -18.26 -16.45 12.54
CA LEU A 149 -17.15 -16.25 11.64
C LEU A 149 -17.70 -16.21 10.20
N ALA A 150 -17.23 -15.28 9.38
CA ALA A 150 -17.48 -15.31 7.95
C ALA A 150 -16.17 -15.40 7.19
N TYR A 151 -16.19 -15.99 6.02
CA TYR A 151 -15.08 -16.10 5.08
C TYR A 151 -15.57 -16.40 3.68
N VAL A 152 -14.68 -16.23 2.72
CA VAL A 152 -14.95 -16.58 1.33
C VAL A 152 -14.30 -17.93 1.02
N ARG A 153 -15.05 -18.78 0.34
CA ARG A 153 -14.58 -20.06 -0.20
C ARG A 153 -15.27 -20.32 -1.54
N GLU A 154 -14.47 -20.64 -2.56
CA GLU A 154 -15.00 -20.92 -3.91
C GLU A 154 -15.94 -19.83 -4.43
N GLN A 155 -15.53 -18.56 -4.28
CA GLN A 155 -16.25 -17.35 -4.70
C GLN A 155 -17.63 -17.17 -4.03
N ASN A 156 -17.86 -17.80 -2.88
CA ASN A 156 -19.08 -17.65 -2.09
C ASN A 156 -18.80 -17.27 -0.65
N LEU A 157 -19.72 -16.49 -0.09
CA LEU A 157 -19.69 -16.08 1.31
C LEU A 157 -20.22 -17.20 2.20
N ILE A 158 -19.42 -17.62 3.15
CA ILE A 158 -19.70 -18.71 4.10
C ILE A 158 -19.80 -18.15 5.51
N LEU A 159 -20.76 -18.65 6.25
CA LEU A 159 -20.96 -18.36 7.66
C LEU A 159 -20.66 -19.60 8.51
N PHE A 160 -19.97 -19.40 9.62
CA PHE A 160 -19.76 -20.42 10.64
C PHE A 160 -20.32 -19.91 11.98
N ASP A 161 -21.22 -20.66 12.61
CA ASP A 161 -21.74 -20.37 13.95
C ASP A 161 -20.76 -20.97 14.99
N LEU A 162 -20.05 -20.11 15.69
CA LEU A 162 -19.02 -20.53 16.68
C LEU A 162 -19.61 -21.28 17.88
N ALA A 163 -20.88 -21.02 18.24
CA ALA A 163 -21.54 -21.68 19.36
C ALA A 163 -22.07 -23.07 18.98
N LEU A 164 -22.59 -23.20 17.76
CA LEU A 164 -23.17 -24.47 17.28
C LEU A 164 -22.13 -25.37 16.60
N GLY A 165 -21.01 -24.80 16.13
CA GLY A 165 -20.03 -25.53 15.32
C GLY A 165 -20.55 -25.86 13.93
N GLU A 166 -21.51 -25.11 13.42
CA GLU A 166 -22.18 -25.36 12.13
C GLU A 166 -21.80 -24.34 11.06
N GLU A 167 -21.54 -24.84 9.87
CA GLU A 167 -21.22 -24.05 8.69
C GLU A 167 -22.41 -24.00 7.73
N ARG A 168 -22.65 -22.84 7.11
CA ARG A 168 -23.59 -22.70 6.00
C ARG A 168 -23.16 -21.63 5.00
N ALA A 169 -23.49 -21.87 3.74
CA ALA A 169 -23.28 -20.88 2.69
C ALA A 169 -24.36 -19.78 2.78
N LEU A 170 -23.95 -18.52 2.84
CA LEU A 170 -24.84 -17.36 2.69
C LEU A 170 -25.16 -17.08 1.22
N THR A 171 -24.20 -17.32 0.31
CA THR A 171 -24.37 -17.24 -1.14
C THR A 171 -24.00 -18.57 -1.78
N ARG A 172 -24.55 -18.88 -2.97
CA ARG A 172 -24.33 -20.17 -3.64
C ARG A 172 -24.16 -20.07 -5.15
N ASP A 173 -24.30 -18.87 -5.73
CA ASP A 173 -24.22 -18.66 -7.17
C ASP A 173 -22.84 -18.18 -7.63
N GLY A 174 -21.87 -18.15 -6.74
CA GLY A 174 -20.47 -17.83 -7.05
C GLY A 174 -19.82 -18.95 -7.86
N GLY A 175 -18.98 -18.55 -8.81
CA GLY A 175 -18.24 -19.43 -9.70
C GLY A 175 -17.95 -18.76 -11.04
N GLY A 176 -16.82 -19.10 -11.65
CA GLY A 176 -16.43 -18.50 -12.92
C GLY A 176 -16.30 -16.97 -12.84
N ALA A 177 -17.14 -16.27 -13.59
CA ALA A 177 -17.16 -14.80 -13.62
C ALA A 177 -17.95 -14.16 -12.46
N ILE A 178 -18.70 -14.96 -11.68
CA ILE A 178 -19.52 -14.46 -10.56
C ILE A 178 -18.79 -14.65 -9.24
N LYS A 179 -18.65 -13.57 -8.47
CA LYS A 179 -17.99 -13.57 -7.15
C LYS A 179 -18.88 -12.90 -6.12
N ASN A 180 -19.06 -13.54 -4.98
CA ASN A 180 -19.80 -13.02 -3.85
C ASN A 180 -18.87 -12.79 -2.65
N GLY A 181 -18.94 -11.62 -2.04
CA GLY A 181 -18.14 -11.29 -0.88
C GLY A 181 -16.66 -11.04 -1.17
N MET A 182 -16.29 -10.87 -2.42
CA MET A 182 -14.91 -10.60 -2.88
C MET A 182 -14.83 -9.26 -3.56
N ALA A 183 -13.73 -8.54 -3.36
CA ALA A 183 -13.43 -7.34 -4.12
C ALA A 183 -12.95 -7.71 -5.53
N GLU A 184 -13.38 -6.94 -6.53
CA GLU A 184 -12.90 -7.01 -7.90
C GLU A 184 -11.44 -6.54 -8.03
N PHE A 185 -10.80 -6.83 -9.17
CA PHE A 185 -9.37 -6.54 -9.42
C PHE A 185 -9.01 -5.07 -9.15
N VAL A 186 -9.71 -4.11 -9.75
CA VAL A 186 -9.38 -2.68 -9.59
C VAL A 186 -9.68 -2.16 -8.18
N ALA A 187 -10.65 -2.74 -7.46
CA ALA A 187 -10.89 -2.39 -6.07
C ALA A 187 -9.71 -2.79 -5.19
N GLN A 188 -9.17 -3.98 -5.38
CA GLN A 188 -8.03 -4.46 -4.62
C GLN A 188 -6.73 -3.75 -5.01
N GLU A 189 -6.48 -3.56 -6.31
CA GLU A 189 -5.22 -3.01 -6.81
C GLU A 189 -5.16 -1.49 -6.66
N GLU A 190 -6.25 -0.77 -6.94
CA GLU A 190 -6.23 0.70 -7.12
C GLU A 190 -7.05 1.49 -6.10
N MET A 191 -8.09 0.89 -5.51
CA MET A 191 -8.96 1.58 -4.55
C MET A 191 -8.63 1.26 -3.09
N ASP A 192 -7.65 0.42 -2.82
CA ASP A 192 -7.32 -0.11 -1.48
C ASP A 192 -8.51 -0.80 -0.77
N ARG A 193 -9.52 -1.23 -1.52
CA ARG A 193 -10.64 -2.04 -1.02
C ARG A 193 -10.38 -3.51 -1.30
N ARG A 194 -9.98 -4.25 -0.27
CA ARG A 194 -9.50 -5.64 -0.38
C ARG A 194 -10.49 -6.68 0.10
N THR A 195 -11.60 -6.22 0.71
CA THR A 195 -12.70 -7.07 1.14
C THR A 195 -13.96 -6.78 0.33
N GLY A 196 -14.84 -7.76 0.26
CA GLY A 196 -16.11 -7.65 -0.42
C GLY A 196 -17.32 -7.88 0.50
N TYR A 197 -17.16 -7.93 1.83
CA TYR A 197 -18.29 -8.08 2.76
C TYR A 197 -18.02 -7.37 4.09
N TRP A 198 -19.09 -7.00 4.79
CA TRP A 198 -19.03 -6.19 6.02
C TRP A 198 -20.16 -6.60 6.98
N TRP A 199 -19.81 -6.87 8.22
CA TRP A 199 -20.76 -7.22 9.28
C TRP A 199 -21.52 -5.99 9.79
N SER A 200 -22.83 -6.17 10.05
CA SER A 200 -23.57 -5.20 10.85
C SER A 200 -23.11 -5.26 12.32
N PRO A 201 -23.13 -4.11 13.06
CA PRO A 201 -22.70 -4.08 14.45
C PRO A 201 -23.43 -5.05 15.40
N ASP A 202 -24.64 -5.49 15.04
CA ASP A 202 -25.50 -6.37 15.84
C ASP A 202 -25.40 -7.86 15.46
N ASP A 203 -24.52 -8.23 14.53
CA ASP A 203 -24.36 -9.59 13.95
C ASP A 203 -25.58 -10.09 13.14
N ALA A 204 -26.60 -9.27 12.94
CA ALA A 204 -27.84 -9.72 12.30
C ALA A 204 -27.77 -9.73 10.78
N HIS A 205 -26.84 -8.97 10.19
CA HIS A 205 -26.74 -8.83 8.73
C HIS A 205 -25.28 -8.79 8.26
N VAL A 206 -25.09 -9.15 7.00
CA VAL A 206 -23.82 -8.97 6.28
C VAL A 206 -24.11 -8.22 4.98
N ALA A 207 -23.48 -7.07 4.79
CA ALA A 207 -23.43 -6.41 3.50
C ALA A 207 -22.36 -7.11 2.65
N PHE A 208 -22.62 -7.34 1.37
CA PHE A 208 -21.67 -8.01 0.48
C PHE A 208 -21.79 -7.51 -0.95
N VAL A 209 -20.67 -7.53 -1.65
CA VAL A 209 -20.62 -7.25 -3.09
C VAL A 209 -20.86 -8.52 -3.87
N ARG A 210 -21.71 -8.42 -4.87
CA ARG A 210 -21.79 -9.40 -5.96
C ARG A 210 -21.17 -8.79 -7.21
N VAL A 211 -20.09 -9.40 -7.67
CA VAL A 211 -19.33 -8.96 -8.83
C VAL A 211 -19.61 -9.90 -9.99
N ASP A 212 -19.97 -9.34 -11.14
CA ASP A 212 -20.06 -10.06 -12.41
C ASP A 212 -18.96 -9.54 -13.35
N GLU A 213 -17.97 -10.38 -13.62
CA GLU A 213 -16.82 -10.04 -14.49
C GLU A 213 -17.11 -10.29 -15.98
N THR A 214 -18.30 -10.78 -16.33
CA THR A 214 -18.67 -11.13 -17.73
C THR A 214 -18.43 -9.99 -18.72
N PRO A 215 -18.71 -8.71 -18.38
CA PRO A 215 -18.47 -7.59 -19.31
C PRO A 215 -16.98 -7.32 -19.59
N VAL A 216 -16.08 -7.73 -18.68
CA VAL A 216 -14.64 -7.42 -18.80
C VAL A 216 -14.01 -8.28 -19.89
N THR A 217 -13.20 -7.63 -20.73
CA THR A 217 -12.48 -8.30 -21.81
C THR A 217 -11.53 -9.38 -21.29
N LEU A 218 -11.56 -10.55 -21.93
CA LEU A 218 -10.58 -11.60 -21.69
C LEU A 218 -9.29 -11.28 -22.46
N VAL A 219 -8.20 -11.15 -21.72
CA VAL A 219 -6.85 -11.00 -22.28
C VAL A 219 -6.14 -12.35 -22.13
N GLN A 220 -5.64 -12.87 -23.26
CA GLN A 220 -4.80 -14.06 -23.22
C GLN A 220 -3.43 -13.69 -22.69
N ARG A 221 -3.02 -14.34 -21.61
CA ARG A 221 -1.75 -14.13 -20.96
C ARG A 221 -1.00 -15.44 -20.85
N PHE A 222 0.28 -15.40 -21.17
CA PHE A 222 1.17 -16.54 -20.94
C PHE A 222 1.81 -16.42 -19.57
N GLU A 223 1.83 -17.50 -18.81
CA GLU A 223 2.73 -17.67 -17.67
C GLU A 223 3.83 -18.63 -18.09
N ILE A 224 4.98 -18.05 -18.40
CA ILE A 224 6.17 -18.81 -18.78
C ILE A 224 6.98 -19.05 -17.51
N ALA A 225 6.96 -20.29 -17.04
CA ALA A 225 7.76 -20.76 -15.92
C ALA A 225 9.04 -21.48 -16.44
N ALA A 226 9.85 -21.98 -15.52
CA ALA A 226 11.12 -22.65 -15.90
C ALA A 226 10.89 -23.90 -16.78
N ASP A 227 9.87 -24.69 -16.45
CA ASP A 227 9.66 -26.01 -17.03
C ASP A 227 8.33 -26.16 -17.79
N ASN A 228 7.50 -25.14 -17.77
CA ASN A 228 6.20 -25.19 -18.45
C ASN A 228 5.71 -23.82 -18.91
N VAL A 229 4.77 -23.82 -19.83
CA VAL A 229 4.05 -22.64 -20.29
C VAL A 229 2.55 -22.89 -20.11
N SER A 230 1.88 -22.01 -19.43
CA SER A 230 0.43 -22.00 -19.27
C SER A 230 -0.17 -20.78 -19.95
N THR A 231 -1.36 -20.96 -20.53
CA THR A 231 -2.13 -19.85 -21.10
C THR A 231 -3.31 -19.57 -20.19
N PHE A 232 -3.44 -18.32 -19.78
CA PHE A 232 -4.54 -17.85 -18.96
C PHE A 232 -5.39 -16.84 -19.74
N ALA A 233 -6.70 -17.03 -19.68
CA ALA A 233 -7.65 -16.02 -20.09
C ALA A 233 -7.99 -15.17 -18.86
N GLN A 234 -7.29 -14.06 -18.69
CA GLN A 234 -7.50 -13.15 -17.58
C GLN A 234 -8.53 -12.08 -17.97
N ARG A 235 -9.54 -11.87 -17.14
CA ARG A 235 -10.43 -10.72 -17.24
C ARG A 235 -9.68 -9.50 -16.72
N TYR A 236 -9.13 -8.73 -17.64
CA TYR A 236 -8.34 -7.53 -17.33
C TYR A 236 -9.05 -6.29 -17.87
N PRO A 237 -9.48 -5.36 -16.98
CA PRO A 237 -10.20 -4.16 -17.40
C PRO A 237 -9.22 -3.10 -17.88
N ALA A 238 -8.75 -3.19 -19.14
CA ALA A 238 -7.86 -2.20 -19.71
C ALA A 238 -8.59 -0.87 -19.93
N ALA A 239 -7.83 0.24 -19.85
CA ALA A 239 -8.34 1.60 -20.00
C ALA A 239 -9.28 1.75 -21.20
N GLY A 240 -10.42 2.39 -21.00
CA GLY A 240 -11.48 2.58 -22.02
C GLY A 240 -12.38 1.37 -22.24
N GLY A 241 -12.04 0.20 -21.68
CA GLY A 241 -12.83 -1.01 -21.73
C GLY A 241 -13.94 -1.06 -20.67
N ALA A 242 -14.73 -2.12 -20.71
CA ALA A 242 -15.77 -2.36 -19.72
C ALA A 242 -15.18 -2.76 -18.37
N ASN A 243 -15.78 -2.24 -17.29
CA ASN A 243 -15.56 -2.71 -15.94
C ASN A 243 -16.50 -3.88 -15.58
N VAL A 244 -16.29 -4.44 -14.41
CA VAL A 244 -17.21 -5.43 -13.82
C VAL A 244 -18.56 -4.77 -13.51
N ALA A 245 -19.64 -5.56 -13.52
CA ALA A 245 -20.91 -5.12 -12.97
C ALA A 245 -20.93 -5.46 -11.46
N VAL A 246 -21.22 -4.44 -10.64
CA VAL A 246 -21.20 -4.54 -9.17
C VAL A 246 -22.59 -4.29 -8.61
N ARG A 247 -23.04 -5.18 -7.71
CA ARG A 247 -24.25 -5.00 -6.90
C ARG A 247 -23.90 -5.10 -5.42
N LEU A 248 -24.58 -4.35 -4.58
CA LEU A 248 -24.49 -4.45 -3.13
C LEU A 248 -25.76 -5.09 -2.58
N GLY A 249 -25.60 -6.22 -1.89
CA GLY A 249 -26.68 -6.88 -1.17
C GLY A 249 -26.46 -6.81 0.33
N VAL A 250 -27.54 -6.85 1.09
CA VAL A 250 -27.51 -7.03 2.54
C VAL A 250 -28.28 -8.30 2.86
N ILE A 251 -27.59 -9.32 3.37
CA ILE A 251 -28.19 -10.60 3.70
C ILE A 251 -28.45 -10.69 5.20
N ALA A 252 -29.70 -11.04 5.57
CA ALA A 252 -30.06 -11.33 6.95
C ALA A 252 -29.49 -12.69 7.37
N VAL A 253 -28.66 -12.70 8.41
CA VAL A 253 -28.01 -13.93 8.90
C VAL A 253 -29.02 -14.99 9.32
N GLY A 254 -30.11 -14.63 9.96
CA GLY A 254 -31.14 -15.56 10.42
C GLY A 254 -31.92 -16.23 9.28
N SER A 255 -32.43 -15.46 8.33
CA SER A 255 -33.32 -15.95 7.26
C SER A 255 -32.59 -16.30 5.96
N GLY A 256 -31.40 -15.74 5.72
CA GLY A 256 -30.71 -15.84 4.43
C GLY A 256 -31.31 -14.98 3.31
N VAL A 257 -32.28 -14.12 3.63
CA VAL A 257 -32.91 -13.24 2.65
C VAL A 257 -32.01 -12.05 2.37
N THR A 258 -31.81 -11.76 1.09
CA THR A 258 -31.00 -10.62 0.63
C THR A 258 -31.89 -9.45 0.20
N THR A 259 -31.63 -8.28 0.76
CA THR A 259 -32.12 -6.98 0.26
C THR A 259 -31.06 -6.38 -0.63
N TRP A 260 -31.39 -6.08 -1.89
CA TRP A 260 -30.49 -5.41 -2.82
C TRP A 260 -30.60 -3.90 -2.66
N ILE A 261 -29.47 -3.24 -2.58
CA ILE A 261 -29.41 -1.78 -2.43
C ILE A 261 -29.53 -1.12 -3.79
N ASP A 262 -30.37 -0.11 -3.87
CA ASP A 262 -30.49 0.75 -5.05
C ASP A 262 -29.33 1.76 -5.08
N LEU A 263 -28.37 1.51 -5.97
CA LEU A 263 -27.19 2.36 -6.17
C LEU A 263 -27.41 3.45 -7.23
N GLY A 264 -28.63 3.60 -7.74
CA GLY A 264 -28.99 4.56 -8.77
C GLY A 264 -29.04 3.95 -10.18
N SER A 265 -29.42 4.76 -11.15
CA SER A 265 -29.60 4.35 -12.55
C SER A 265 -28.32 4.33 -13.38
N GLU A 266 -27.22 4.89 -12.88
CA GLU A 266 -25.91 4.83 -13.51
C GLU A 266 -25.27 3.47 -13.25
N ASP A 267 -24.99 2.71 -14.30
CA ASP A 267 -24.43 1.36 -14.18
C ASP A 267 -22.90 1.34 -14.22
N ASP A 268 -22.26 2.41 -14.72
CA ASP A 268 -20.81 2.50 -14.89
C ASP A 268 -20.19 3.40 -13.80
N PHE A 269 -20.02 2.82 -12.63
CA PHE A 269 -19.48 3.48 -11.43
C PHE A 269 -18.54 2.55 -10.68
N TYR A 270 -17.80 3.10 -9.72
CA TYR A 270 -17.00 2.35 -8.78
C TYR A 270 -17.64 2.35 -7.40
N LEU A 271 -17.79 1.16 -6.80
CA LEU A 271 -18.13 1.00 -5.40
C LEU A 271 -16.85 1.13 -4.57
N ALA A 272 -16.57 2.33 -4.07
CA ALA A 272 -15.29 2.61 -3.42
C ALA A 272 -15.22 2.08 -1.99
N ARG A 273 -16.24 2.35 -1.17
CA ARG A 273 -16.29 1.98 0.26
C ARG A 273 -17.71 1.60 0.67
N VAL A 274 -17.78 0.71 1.68
CA VAL A 274 -19.02 0.33 2.37
C VAL A 274 -18.75 0.30 3.86
N ASP A 275 -19.57 0.97 4.63
CA ASP A 275 -19.50 1.03 6.09
C ASP A 275 -20.88 0.86 6.70
N TRP A 276 -20.95 0.38 7.93
CA TRP A 276 -22.19 0.34 8.70
C TRP A 276 -22.29 1.54 9.63
N LEU A 277 -23.48 2.13 9.72
CA LEU A 277 -23.79 3.05 10.80
C LEU A 277 -23.96 2.28 12.12
N PRO A 278 -23.75 2.94 13.27
CA PRO A 278 -23.91 2.32 14.59
C PRO A 278 -25.31 1.75 14.86
N ASP A 279 -26.32 2.18 14.10
CA ASP A 279 -27.72 1.75 14.26
C ASP A 279 -28.00 0.31 13.76
N SER A 280 -27.07 -0.32 13.07
CA SER A 280 -27.22 -1.64 12.41
C SER A 280 -28.38 -1.71 11.39
N LYS A 281 -28.91 -0.57 10.96
CA LYS A 281 -30.04 -0.46 10.04
C LYS A 281 -29.71 0.30 8.76
N THR A 282 -28.57 0.98 8.77
CA THR A 282 -28.16 1.84 7.67
C THR A 282 -26.75 1.46 7.22
N VAL A 283 -26.55 1.37 5.91
CA VAL A 283 -25.25 1.18 5.27
C VAL A 283 -24.82 2.47 4.59
N ALA A 284 -23.61 2.92 4.86
CA ALA A 284 -22.96 4.03 4.18
C ALA A 284 -22.17 3.53 2.99
N ILE A 285 -22.38 4.15 1.83
CA ILE A 285 -21.81 3.71 0.57
C ILE A 285 -21.10 4.90 -0.08
N GLN A 286 -19.86 4.72 -0.48
CA GLN A 286 -19.14 5.68 -1.30
C GLN A 286 -19.17 5.19 -2.75
N ARG A 287 -19.89 5.91 -3.60
CA ARG A 287 -20.02 5.66 -5.03
C ARG A 287 -19.24 6.70 -5.80
N GLU A 288 -18.26 6.24 -6.57
CA GLU A 288 -17.39 7.08 -7.39
C GLU A 288 -17.81 7.00 -8.87
N SER A 289 -17.90 8.14 -9.55
CA SER A 289 -18.14 8.16 -11.00
C SER A 289 -17.00 7.54 -11.79
N ARG A 290 -17.29 7.02 -12.99
CA ARG A 290 -16.28 6.40 -13.85
C ARG A 290 -15.09 7.36 -14.14
N ASP A 291 -15.33 8.64 -14.32
CA ASP A 291 -14.31 9.66 -14.53
C ASP A 291 -13.59 10.11 -13.24
N GLN A 292 -14.00 9.57 -12.09
CA GLN A 292 -13.43 9.81 -10.76
C GLN A 292 -13.43 11.28 -10.31
N ARG A 293 -14.31 12.08 -10.90
CA ARG A 293 -14.48 13.51 -10.56
C ARG A 293 -15.62 13.78 -9.61
N ARG A 294 -16.40 12.75 -9.30
CA ARG A 294 -17.52 12.80 -8.37
C ARG A 294 -17.50 11.61 -7.41
N LEU A 295 -17.64 11.87 -6.13
CA LEU A 295 -17.80 10.87 -5.07
C LEU A 295 -19.03 11.21 -4.26
N ASP A 296 -20.03 10.31 -4.26
CA ASP A 296 -21.24 10.43 -3.46
C ASP A 296 -21.14 9.55 -2.22
N LEU A 297 -21.41 10.12 -1.05
CA LEU A 297 -21.73 9.35 0.16
C LEU A 297 -23.25 9.17 0.23
N LEU A 298 -23.69 7.91 0.20
CA LEU A 298 -25.09 7.50 0.27
C LEU A 298 -25.34 6.77 1.58
N PHE A 299 -26.51 7.01 2.19
CA PHE A 299 -27.02 6.18 3.29
C PHE A 299 -28.20 5.36 2.79
N ALA A 300 -28.10 4.04 2.93
CA ALA A 300 -29.11 3.09 2.48
C ALA A 300 -29.80 2.41 3.67
N ASP A 301 -31.14 2.42 3.65
CA ASP A 301 -31.96 1.66 4.58
C ASP A 301 -31.94 0.17 4.17
N ILE A 302 -31.54 -0.73 5.06
CA ILE A 302 -31.37 -2.15 4.75
C ILE A 302 -32.72 -2.90 4.64
N ALA A 303 -33.79 -2.37 5.19
CA ALA A 303 -35.12 -3.00 5.10
C ALA A 303 -35.76 -2.80 3.71
N THR A 304 -35.50 -1.63 3.10
CA THR A 304 -36.10 -1.25 1.82
C THR A 304 -35.12 -1.30 0.65
N GLY A 305 -33.82 -1.20 0.92
CA GLY A 305 -32.79 -1.05 -0.10
C GLY A 305 -32.68 0.36 -0.69
N VAL A 306 -33.47 1.31 -0.20
CA VAL A 306 -33.49 2.69 -0.70
C VAL A 306 -32.28 3.46 -0.15
N ALA A 307 -31.50 4.04 -1.05
CA ALA A 307 -30.36 4.89 -0.72
C ALA A 307 -30.70 6.38 -0.93
N ARG A 308 -30.20 7.24 -0.02
CA ARG A 308 -30.29 8.69 -0.16
C ARG A 308 -28.91 9.33 -0.18
N PRO A 309 -28.66 10.37 -0.97
CA PRO A 309 -27.41 11.10 -0.91
C PRO A 309 -27.28 11.87 0.41
N VAL A 310 -26.07 11.89 0.96
CA VAL A 310 -25.73 12.63 2.19
C VAL A 310 -24.80 13.79 1.88
N LEU A 311 -23.72 13.52 1.12
CA LEU A 311 -22.82 14.54 0.60
C LEU A 311 -22.22 14.11 -0.74
N THR A 312 -21.76 15.08 -1.50
CA THR A 312 -21.09 14.88 -2.78
C THR A 312 -19.79 15.67 -2.80
N GLU A 313 -18.70 15.01 -3.12
CA GLU A 313 -17.42 15.63 -3.45
C GLU A 313 -17.30 15.73 -4.96
N THR A 314 -16.71 16.84 -5.45
CA THR A 314 -16.38 17.02 -6.87
C THR A 314 -14.98 17.57 -7.04
N SER A 315 -14.34 17.26 -8.18
CA SER A 315 -13.02 17.75 -8.52
C SER A 315 -12.95 18.06 -10.01
N SER A 316 -12.16 19.05 -10.36
CA SER A 316 -11.84 19.35 -11.78
C SER A 316 -10.84 18.36 -12.40
N THR A 317 -10.12 17.60 -11.55
CA THR A 317 -9.15 16.58 -11.96
C THR A 317 -9.63 15.18 -11.58
N TRP A 318 -9.41 14.77 -10.35
CA TRP A 318 -9.89 13.52 -9.77
C TRP A 318 -10.03 13.68 -8.24
N ILE A 319 -10.75 12.75 -7.63
CA ILE A 319 -10.90 12.67 -6.18
C ILE A 319 -9.98 11.55 -5.67
N GLU A 320 -9.20 11.84 -4.63
CA GLU A 320 -8.48 10.81 -3.88
C GLU A 320 -9.44 10.09 -2.94
N LEU A 321 -9.47 8.77 -3.04
CA LEU A 321 -10.20 7.93 -2.09
C LEU A 321 -9.48 7.91 -0.74
N HIS A 322 -10.24 7.77 0.33
CA HIS A 322 -9.73 7.71 1.70
C HIS A 322 -10.53 6.76 2.58
N ASP A 323 -10.00 6.41 3.74
CA ASP A 323 -10.64 5.54 4.74
C ASP A 323 -11.04 6.30 6.02
N GLU A 324 -11.19 7.62 5.92
CA GLU A 324 -11.35 8.49 7.10
C GLU A 324 -12.80 8.64 7.59
N LEU A 325 -13.79 8.08 6.88
CA LEU A 325 -15.18 8.08 7.35
C LEU A 325 -15.27 7.43 8.73
N THR A 326 -15.69 8.20 9.72
CA THR A 326 -15.77 7.75 11.12
C THR A 326 -17.08 8.20 11.74
N PHE A 327 -17.97 7.26 12.05
CA PHE A 327 -19.22 7.54 12.76
C PHE A 327 -18.95 7.68 14.26
N LEU A 328 -19.54 8.71 14.88
CA LEU A 328 -19.56 8.82 16.33
C LEU A 328 -20.59 7.83 16.91
N ARG A 329 -20.26 7.22 18.04
CA ARG A 329 -21.13 6.20 18.67
C ARG A 329 -22.28 6.81 19.43
N HIS A 330 -22.10 8.03 19.98
CA HIS A 330 -23.01 8.68 20.91
C HIS A 330 -23.68 9.93 20.34
N ALA A 331 -23.42 10.25 19.06
CA ALA A 331 -24.04 11.37 18.36
C ALA A 331 -24.28 11.00 16.89
N PRO A 332 -25.38 11.50 16.27
CA PRO A 332 -25.66 11.28 14.84
C PRO A 332 -24.77 12.17 13.96
N GLN A 333 -23.46 11.99 14.10
CA GLN A 333 -22.42 12.77 13.45
C GLN A 333 -21.33 11.84 12.89
N PHE A 334 -20.63 12.31 11.89
CA PHE A 334 -19.46 11.60 11.35
C PHE A 334 -18.34 12.56 10.95
N ILE A 335 -17.13 12.05 10.97
CA ILE A 335 -15.93 12.73 10.46
C ILE A 335 -15.71 12.28 9.01
N TRP A 336 -15.45 13.25 8.15
CA TRP A 336 -15.17 13.07 6.74
C TRP A 336 -13.86 13.75 6.36
N ALA A 337 -13.12 13.20 5.41
CA ALA A 337 -11.93 13.84 4.85
C ALA A 337 -12.23 14.40 3.45
N SER A 338 -11.64 15.54 3.15
CA SER A 338 -11.81 16.19 1.85
C SER A 338 -10.60 17.05 1.51
N SER A 339 -10.23 17.05 0.23
CA SER A 339 -9.22 17.96 -0.32
C SER A 339 -9.80 19.23 -0.93
N ARG A 340 -11.01 19.61 -0.58
CA ARG A 340 -11.74 20.79 -1.11
C ARG A 340 -11.00 22.11 -0.94
N GLY A 341 -10.16 22.20 0.10
CA GLY A 341 -9.33 23.38 0.40
C GLY A 341 -7.92 23.32 -0.20
N GLY A 342 -7.60 22.33 -1.04
CA GLY A 342 -6.28 22.14 -1.64
C GLY A 342 -5.43 21.08 -0.98
N PHE A 343 -5.67 20.76 0.29
CA PHE A 343 -5.02 19.70 1.06
C PHE A 343 -6.08 18.85 1.77
N GLN A 344 -5.78 17.60 2.06
CA GLN A 344 -6.72 16.72 2.75
C GLN A 344 -6.85 17.13 4.22
N HIS A 345 -8.09 17.48 4.61
CA HIS A 345 -8.43 17.89 5.97
C HIS A 345 -9.69 17.18 6.47
N LEU A 346 -9.92 17.24 7.78
CA LEU A 346 -11.04 16.63 8.46
C LEU A 346 -12.19 17.62 8.67
N TYR A 347 -13.41 17.11 8.50
CA TYR A 347 -14.67 17.85 8.61
C TYR A 347 -15.67 17.04 9.41
N LEU A 348 -16.45 17.70 10.28
CA LEU A 348 -17.52 17.09 11.05
C LEU A 348 -18.88 17.41 10.42
N TYR A 349 -19.68 16.37 10.18
CA TYR A 349 -21.01 16.43 9.57
C TYR A 349 -22.07 15.80 10.46
N ASP A 350 -23.34 16.23 10.31
CA ASP A 350 -24.48 15.47 10.80
C ASP A 350 -24.97 14.44 9.74
N TYR A 351 -25.89 13.58 10.14
CA TYR A 351 -26.45 12.53 9.25
C TYR A 351 -27.33 13.07 8.12
N GLN A 352 -27.70 14.35 8.14
CA GLN A 352 -28.39 15.05 7.05
C GLN A 352 -27.40 15.61 6.01
N GLY A 353 -26.10 15.48 6.23
CA GLY A 353 -25.06 15.98 5.34
C GLY A 353 -24.77 17.48 5.53
N ARG A 354 -25.22 18.06 6.65
CA ARG A 354 -24.88 19.45 6.99
C ARG A 354 -23.47 19.48 7.60
N LEU A 355 -22.61 20.30 7.05
CA LEU A 355 -21.31 20.60 7.64
C LEU A 355 -21.50 21.33 8.97
N LEU A 356 -21.00 20.73 10.03
CA LEU A 356 -21.02 21.33 11.38
C LEU A 356 -19.74 22.11 11.64
N ARG A 357 -18.57 21.56 11.22
CA ARG A 357 -17.27 22.14 11.55
C ARG A 357 -16.15 21.63 10.65
N GLN A 358 -15.22 22.50 10.30
CA GLN A 358 -13.91 22.09 9.80
C GLN A 358 -12.97 21.84 10.98
N LEU A 359 -12.35 20.67 11.05
CA LEU A 359 -11.55 20.27 12.20
C LEU A 359 -10.05 20.57 12.03
N THR A 360 -9.56 20.53 10.79
CA THR A 360 -8.15 20.82 10.48
C THR A 360 -8.04 21.71 9.25
N ALA A 361 -7.00 22.55 9.18
CA ALA A 361 -6.73 23.43 8.05
C ALA A 361 -5.23 23.75 7.97
N GLY A 362 -4.75 24.14 6.79
CA GLY A 362 -3.38 24.53 6.55
C GLY A 362 -2.81 23.98 5.24
N GLU A 363 -1.61 24.37 4.88
CA GLU A 363 -0.89 23.87 3.69
C GLU A 363 -0.14 22.56 4.00
N TRP A 364 -0.89 21.58 4.53
CA TRP A 364 -0.43 20.26 4.90
C TRP A 364 -1.62 19.27 4.86
N SER A 365 -1.36 17.98 4.80
CA SER A 365 -2.39 16.96 4.67
C SER A 365 -2.50 16.08 5.91
N VAL A 366 -3.74 15.76 6.30
CA VAL A 366 -4.05 14.56 7.08
C VAL A 366 -3.72 13.37 6.19
N ASP A 367 -2.75 12.55 6.58
CA ASP A 367 -2.21 11.50 5.74
C ASP A 367 -1.45 10.46 6.58
N ASP A 368 -1.52 9.22 6.15
CA ASP A 368 -0.67 8.13 6.63
C ASP A 368 -0.27 7.20 5.47
N PHE A 369 0.30 7.78 4.43
CA PHE A 369 0.56 7.07 3.19
C PHE A 369 -0.74 6.46 2.63
N ARG A 370 -0.82 5.14 2.54
CA ARG A 370 -2.04 4.42 2.10
C ARG A 370 -2.88 3.88 3.27
N ALA A 371 -2.43 4.07 4.51
CA ALA A 371 -3.18 3.65 5.68
C ALA A 371 -4.18 4.73 6.13
N ARG A 372 -5.14 4.32 6.95
CA ARG A 372 -6.08 5.24 7.58
C ARG A 372 -5.35 6.22 8.50
N ALA A 373 -5.54 7.51 8.29
CA ALA A 373 -4.88 8.57 9.06
C ALA A 373 -5.58 8.84 10.41
N ILE A 374 -6.91 8.75 10.50
CA ILE A 374 -7.60 8.81 11.80
C ILE A 374 -7.27 7.54 12.60
N LYS A 375 -6.63 7.74 13.76
CA LYS A 375 -6.16 6.64 14.62
C LYS A 375 -7.14 6.31 15.74
N GLY A 376 -7.92 7.28 16.20
CA GLY A 376 -8.90 7.09 17.24
C GLY A 376 -9.73 8.34 17.51
N VAL A 377 -10.86 8.15 18.18
CA VAL A 377 -11.72 9.21 18.65
C VAL A 377 -12.02 8.96 20.12
N ASP A 378 -11.68 9.92 20.97
CA ASP A 378 -12.15 9.99 22.34
C ASP A 378 -13.44 10.83 22.35
N GLU A 379 -14.60 10.15 22.28
CA GLU A 379 -15.89 10.86 22.24
C GLU A 379 -16.21 11.54 23.56
N ALA A 380 -15.77 11.00 24.69
CA ALA A 380 -15.99 11.61 26.00
C ALA A 380 -15.18 12.91 26.16
N GLY A 381 -13.90 12.88 25.74
CA GLY A 381 -13.04 14.05 25.73
C GLY A 381 -13.23 14.94 24.48
N ARG A 382 -14.07 14.53 23.54
CA ARG A 382 -14.32 15.24 22.27
C ARG A 382 -13.04 15.51 21.48
N LEU A 383 -12.17 14.50 21.37
CA LEU A 383 -10.89 14.58 20.65
C LEU A 383 -10.83 13.57 19.50
N VAL A 384 -10.25 13.98 18.38
CA VAL A 384 -9.85 13.07 17.30
C VAL A 384 -8.34 13.07 17.19
N TYR A 385 -7.78 11.86 17.03
CA TYR A 385 -6.35 11.60 16.87
C TYR A 385 -6.08 11.17 15.44
N PHE A 386 -5.07 11.76 14.82
CA PHE A 386 -4.76 11.51 13.40
C PHE A 386 -3.28 11.72 13.10
N THR A 387 -2.80 11.10 12.03
CA THR A 387 -1.47 11.36 11.48
C THR A 387 -1.53 12.39 10.36
N ALA A 388 -0.47 13.18 10.21
CA ALA A 388 -0.42 14.27 9.25
C ALA A 388 1.00 14.71 8.92
N THR A 389 1.12 15.57 7.89
CA THR A 389 2.36 16.19 7.40
C THR A 389 2.55 17.62 7.86
N GLU A 390 1.86 18.07 8.91
CA GLU A 390 1.89 19.49 9.35
C GLU A 390 3.30 20.00 9.61
N LYS A 391 4.16 19.18 10.20
CA LYS A 391 5.54 19.55 10.49
C LYS A 391 6.39 19.65 9.21
N THR A 392 6.29 18.66 8.35
CA THR A 392 6.99 18.56 7.05
C THR A 392 6.43 17.40 6.25
N PRO A 393 6.36 17.46 4.91
CA PRO A 393 5.96 16.32 4.11
C PRO A 393 6.92 15.12 4.20
N LEU A 394 8.14 15.30 4.72
CA LEU A 394 9.12 14.20 4.89
C LEU A 394 8.82 13.28 6.08
N GLU A 395 7.92 13.68 6.96
CA GLU A 395 7.63 12.99 8.23
C GLU A 395 6.15 12.70 8.39
N ARG A 396 5.82 11.79 9.29
CA ARG A 396 4.45 11.55 9.77
C ARG A 396 4.44 11.62 11.27
N HIS A 397 3.56 12.45 11.81
CA HIS A 397 3.38 12.67 13.25
C HIS A 397 1.95 12.43 13.67
N LEU A 398 1.76 12.01 14.92
CA LEU A 398 0.45 11.95 15.57
C LEU A 398 0.06 13.33 16.09
N TYR A 399 -1.17 13.72 15.78
CA TYR A 399 -1.82 14.96 16.22
C TYR A 399 -3.15 14.67 16.89
N SER A 400 -3.65 15.64 17.63
CA SER A 400 -5.06 15.68 18.07
C SER A 400 -5.65 17.05 17.85
N THR A 401 -6.97 17.08 17.69
CA THR A 401 -7.80 18.31 17.71
C THR A 401 -9.15 18.03 18.33
N SER A 402 -9.79 19.09 18.85
CA SER A 402 -11.15 18.98 19.40
C SER A 402 -12.18 18.84 18.28
N LEU A 403 -13.19 18.01 18.50
CA LEU A 403 -14.39 17.96 17.65
C LEU A 403 -15.22 19.26 17.73
N ASP A 404 -14.98 20.06 18.77
CA ASP A 404 -15.63 21.34 19.02
C ASP A 404 -14.72 22.55 18.76
N THR A 405 -13.59 22.36 18.04
CA THR A 405 -12.63 23.44 17.77
C THR A 405 -13.26 24.61 17.02
N ASP A 406 -12.92 25.82 17.41
CA ASP A 406 -13.19 27.03 16.65
C ASP A 406 -11.97 27.52 15.84
N ASP A 407 -10.83 26.84 16.01
CA ASP A 407 -9.58 27.08 15.27
C ASP A 407 -9.10 25.79 14.61
N ALA A 408 -9.40 25.62 13.33
CA ALA A 408 -8.97 24.46 12.54
C ALA A 408 -7.43 24.43 12.31
N HIS A 409 -6.71 25.51 12.53
CA HIS A 409 -5.24 25.55 12.48
C HIS A 409 -4.58 25.15 13.81
N GLY A 410 -5.33 25.11 14.89
CA GLY A 410 -4.87 24.88 16.26
C GLY A 410 -4.68 23.40 16.61
N VAL A 411 -4.07 22.59 15.75
CA VAL A 411 -3.80 21.17 16.02
C VAL A 411 -2.64 21.00 16.99
N ARG A 412 -2.72 19.98 17.87
CA ARG A 412 -1.70 19.64 18.83
C ARG A 412 -0.87 18.44 18.33
N ARG A 413 0.42 18.63 18.09
CA ARG A 413 1.35 17.54 17.80
C ARG A 413 1.72 16.77 19.07
N ILE A 414 1.60 15.44 19.03
CA ILE A 414 1.86 14.54 20.15
C ILE A 414 3.25 13.91 20.05
N THR A 415 3.59 13.32 18.89
CA THR A 415 4.93 12.76 18.65
C THR A 415 5.94 13.88 18.39
N ARG A 416 7.17 13.72 18.89
CA ARG A 416 8.17 14.80 18.89
C ARG A 416 9.43 14.48 18.10
N GLU A 417 9.85 13.22 18.12
CA GLU A 417 11.05 12.75 17.43
C GLU A 417 10.88 12.88 15.90
N ALA A 418 11.90 13.47 15.25
CA ALA A 418 11.88 13.68 13.80
C ALA A 418 11.97 12.34 13.06
N GLY A 419 10.99 12.03 12.25
CA GLY A 419 10.92 10.78 11.49
C GLY A 419 9.48 10.34 11.16
N LEU A 420 9.33 9.05 10.91
CA LEU A 420 8.04 8.42 10.64
C LEU A 420 7.51 7.73 11.89
N HIS A 421 6.25 8.00 12.22
CA HIS A 421 5.51 7.39 13.31
C HIS A 421 4.31 6.64 12.74
N ALA A 422 4.36 5.30 12.75
CA ALA A 422 3.22 4.47 12.41
C ALA A 422 2.45 4.15 13.71
N ILE A 423 1.22 4.62 13.79
CA ILE A 423 0.43 4.63 15.02
C ILE A 423 -0.68 3.58 14.97
N SER A 424 -0.77 2.79 16.04
CA SER A 424 -1.89 1.88 16.31
C SER A 424 -2.50 2.22 17.66
N MET A 425 -3.70 2.80 17.67
CA MET A 425 -4.34 3.33 18.89
C MET A 425 -5.36 2.35 19.44
N SER A 426 -5.50 2.32 20.78
CA SER A 426 -6.54 1.55 21.48
C SER A 426 -7.94 2.08 21.12
N ALA A 427 -8.95 1.20 21.24
CA ALA A 427 -10.33 1.54 20.89
C ALA A 427 -10.91 2.70 21.71
N ASP A 428 -10.42 2.90 22.94
CA ASP A 428 -10.79 4.00 23.85
C ASP A 428 -9.91 5.26 23.68
N ALA A 429 -8.98 5.22 22.73
CA ALA A 429 -8.03 6.31 22.42
C ALA A 429 -7.13 6.75 23.61
N ARG A 430 -6.87 5.86 24.59
CA ARG A 430 -6.03 6.17 25.74
C ARG A 430 -4.58 5.76 25.60
N LEU A 431 -4.32 4.74 24.78
CA LEU A 431 -3.01 4.19 24.53
C LEU A 431 -2.75 4.12 23.04
N TYR A 432 -1.48 4.21 22.65
CA TYR A 432 -1.08 3.88 21.30
C TYR A 432 0.27 3.15 21.28
N VAL A 433 0.44 2.31 20.27
CA VAL A 433 1.73 1.78 19.87
C VAL A 433 2.31 2.72 18.81
N ASP A 434 3.56 3.11 19.00
CA ASP A 434 4.33 3.91 18.06
C ASP A 434 5.47 3.07 17.48
N GLU A 435 5.40 2.77 16.19
CA GLU A 435 6.53 2.26 15.43
C GLU A 435 7.24 3.46 14.80
N PHE A 436 8.34 3.85 15.41
CA PHE A 436 9.14 5.00 15.01
C PHE A 436 10.39 4.58 14.25
N ASN A 437 10.72 5.30 13.18
CA ASN A 437 12.03 5.23 12.55
C ASN A 437 12.41 6.58 11.92
N SER A 438 13.70 6.76 11.70
CA SER A 438 14.23 7.91 10.98
C SER A 438 15.45 7.53 10.16
N ALA A 439 16.01 8.47 9.41
CA ALA A 439 17.24 8.24 8.65
C ALA A 439 18.41 7.74 9.53
N GLY A 440 18.44 8.13 10.80
CA GLY A 440 19.48 7.72 11.76
C GLY A 440 19.10 6.63 12.74
N GLN A 441 17.84 6.18 12.75
CA GLN A 441 17.32 5.24 13.73
C GLN A 441 16.52 4.13 13.05
N PRO A 442 16.93 2.86 13.15
CA PRO A 442 16.12 1.73 12.73
C PRO A 442 14.82 1.64 13.55
N PRO A 443 13.80 0.92 13.08
CA PRO A 443 12.50 0.87 13.72
C PRO A 443 12.55 0.54 15.21
N GLN A 444 11.90 1.38 16.01
CA GLN A 444 11.66 1.19 17.45
C GLN A 444 10.18 1.06 17.69
N VAL A 445 9.76 0.25 18.68
CA VAL A 445 8.36 0.06 19.01
C VAL A 445 8.14 0.36 20.48
N SER A 446 7.27 1.31 20.78
CA SER A 446 6.92 1.72 22.14
C SER A 446 5.41 1.78 22.33
N VAL A 447 4.96 1.59 23.58
CA VAL A 447 3.59 1.86 24.01
C VAL A 447 3.59 3.18 24.77
N ARG A 448 2.68 4.06 24.39
CA ARG A 448 2.55 5.42 24.93
C ARG A 448 1.11 5.72 25.34
N ASP A 449 0.95 6.64 26.29
CA ASP A 449 -0.38 7.19 26.55
C ASP A 449 -0.77 8.24 25.48
N ALA A 450 -2.03 8.65 25.50
CA ALA A 450 -2.58 9.58 24.51
C ALA A 450 -1.88 10.95 24.47
N ASP A 451 -1.15 11.32 25.53
CA ASP A 451 -0.35 12.54 25.61
C ASP A 451 1.10 12.38 25.10
N GLY A 452 1.47 11.16 24.72
CA GLY A 452 2.79 10.84 24.16
C GLY A 452 3.83 10.39 25.18
N ARG A 453 3.45 10.21 26.44
CA ARG A 453 4.36 9.72 27.49
C ARG A 453 4.67 8.25 27.26
N LEU A 454 5.95 7.90 27.25
CA LEU A 454 6.44 6.53 27.14
C LEU A 454 5.99 5.71 28.37
N LEU A 455 5.35 4.58 28.12
CA LEU A 455 4.94 3.60 29.13
C LEU A 455 5.82 2.35 29.08
N HIS A 456 6.01 1.80 27.87
CA HIS A 456 6.79 0.57 27.66
C HIS A 456 7.61 0.65 26.37
N TRP A 457 8.81 0.08 26.39
CA TRP A 457 9.51 -0.36 25.21
C TRP A 457 9.14 -1.80 24.89
N MET A 458 8.53 -2.04 23.74
CA MET A 458 8.36 -3.39 23.20
C MET A 458 9.60 -3.83 22.43
N GLU A 459 10.20 -2.88 21.67
CA GLU A 459 11.45 -3.09 20.94
C GLU A 459 12.21 -1.76 20.88
N GLU A 460 13.23 -1.60 21.72
CA GLU A 460 14.02 -0.37 21.75
C GLU A 460 15.00 -0.29 20.58
N ASN A 461 15.45 -1.46 20.11
CA ASN A 461 16.27 -1.64 18.93
C ASN A 461 17.46 -0.65 18.83
N PRO A 462 18.32 -0.55 19.85
CA PRO A 462 19.42 0.38 19.84
C PRO A 462 20.47 -0.01 18.78
N LEU A 463 21.04 0.96 18.10
CA LEU A 463 22.12 0.77 17.12
C LEU A 463 23.47 0.58 17.83
N ASP A 464 23.52 -0.38 18.76
CA ASP A 464 24.71 -0.73 19.52
C ASP A 464 25.54 -1.85 18.84
N VAL A 465 26.56 -2.34 19.54
CA VAL A 465 27.49 -3.37 19.03
C VAL A 465 26.81 -4.72 18.71
N GLN A 466 25.64 -4.99 19.25
CA GLN A 466 24.89 -6.23 19.05
C GLN A 466 23.86 -6.12 17.92
N HIS A 467 23.58 -4.91 17.46
CA HIS A 467 22.62 -4.69 16.40
C HIS A 467 23.07 -5.36 15.08
N PRO A 468 22.19 -6.02 14.33
CA PRO A 468 22.56 -6.66 13.04
C PRO A 468 23.24 -5.76 12.03
N TYR A 469 22.97 -4.46 12.07
CA TYR A 469 23.58 -3.44 11.21
C TYR A 469 24.94 -2.91 11.71
N ALA A 470 25.30 -3.17 12.97
CA ALA A 470 26.51 -2.62 13.59
C ALA A 470 27.80 -2.87 12.79
N PRO A 471 28.04 -4.05 12.18
CA PRO A 471 29.23 -4.30 11.37
C PRO A 471 29.36 -3.42 10.11
N TYR A 472 28.26 -2.77 9.70
CA TYR A 472 28.14 -1.99 8.47
C TYR A 472 28.06 -0.47 8.72
N LEU A 473 28.04 -0.03 9.99
CA LEU A 473 27.86 1.39 10.37
C LEU A 473 29.00 2.29 9.88
N ALA A 474 30.24 1.80 9.85
CA ALA A 474 31.40 2.59 9.46
C ALA A 474 31.30 3.16 8.03
N ASP A 475 30.64 2.40 7.14
CA ASP A 475 30.42 2.80 5.73
C ASP A 475 28.97 3.25 5.47
N ALA A 476 28.18 3.50 6.50
CA ALA A 476 26.82 3.97 6.33
C ALA A 476 26.81 5.36 5.68
N ALA A 477 25.93 5.52 4.68
CA ALA A 477 25.69 6.77 4.01
C ALA A 477 24.35 7.38 4.50
N PRO A 478 24.36 8.31 5.46
CA PRO A 478 23.14 9.02 5.83
C PRO A 478 22.70 9.93 4.68
N PRO A 479 21.38 10.11 4.46
CA PRO A 479 20.89 11.01 3.45
C PRO A 479 21.09 12.48 3.84
N GLU A 480 21.39 13.30 2.84
CA GLU A 480 21.30 14.77 2.92
C GLU A 480 19.98 15.18 2.26
N PHE A 481 19.15 15.93 2.98
CA PHE A 481 17.88 16.42 2.46
C PHE A 481 18.02 17.82 1.91
N GLY A 482 17.30 18.13 0.84
CA GLY A 482 17.27 19.46 0.25
C GLY A 482 16.06 19.66 -0.64
N THR A 483 16.01 20.81 -1.30
CA THR A 483 14.90 21.17 -2.19
C THR A 483 15.41 21.79 -3.49
N LEU A 484 14.65 21.58 -4.56
CA LEU A 484 14.71 22.31 -5.82
C LEU A 484 13.36 23.00 -6.05
N THR A 485 13.32 23.93 -6.99
CA THR A 485 12.08 24.63 -7.35
C THR A 485 11.67 24.24 -8.77
N ALA A 486 10.45 23.69 -8.92
CA ALA A 486 9.88 23.37 -10.22
C ALA A 486 9.57 24.63 -11.05
N ALA A 487 9.30 24.46 -12.33
CA ALA A 487 9.04 25.56 -13.26
C ALA A 487 7.83 26.43 -12.88
N ASP A 488 6.86 25.87 -12.16
CA ASP A 488 5.67 26.55 -11.63
C ASP A 488 5.83 27.12 -10.22
N GLY A 489 7.04 27.04 -9.66
CA GLY A 489 7.35 27.52 -8.30
C GLY A 489 7.11 26.51 -7.18
N GLN A 490 6.62 25.30 -7.47
CA GLN A 490 6.44 24.24 -6.47
C GLN A 490 7.79 23.76 -5.94
N VAL A 491 7.84 23.45 -4.64
CA VAL A 491 9.04 22.93 -3.98
C VAL A 491 9.14 21.43 -4.22
N LEU A 492 10.28 20.97 -4.72
CA LEU A 492 10.60 19.57 -4.94
C LEU A 492 11.59 19.11 -3.87
N HIS A 493 11.20 18.15 -3.04
CA HIS A 493 12.10 17.57 -2.04
C HIS A 493 12.98 16.48 -2.65
N TYR A 494 14.25 16.47 -2.26
CA TYR A 494 15.20 15.43 -2.61
C TYR A 494 15.94 14.89 -1.39
N ARG A 495 16.49 13.70 -1.51
CA ARG A 495 17.55 13.19 -0.63
C ARG A 495 18.70 12.64 -1.46
N LEU A 496 19.90 12.89 -0.96
CA LEU A 496 21.15 12.54 -1.61
C LEU A 496 21.99 11.71 -0.65
N PHE A 497 22.53 10.61 -1.16
CA PHE A 497 23.46 9.75 -0.43
C PHE A 497 24.84 9.85 -1.06
N LYS A 498 25.84 10.21 -0.28
CA LYS A 498 27.23 10.22 -0.72
C LYS A 498 27.85 8.83 -0.61
N PRO A 499 28.85 8.49 -1.44
CA PRO A 499 29.49 7.19 -1.36
C PRO A 499 30.26 7.03 -0.04
N ALA A 500 30.47 5.77 0.38
CA ALA A 500 31.33 5.46 1.51
C ALA A 500 32.75 5.99 1.27
N GLY A 501 33.37 6.56 2.30
CA GLY A 501 34.69 7.19 2.18
C GLY A 501 34.72 8.39 1.25
N PHE A 502 33.64 9.17 1.21
CA PHE A 502 33.48 10.35 0.35
C PHE A 502 34.65 11.31 0.45
N ASP A 503 35.26 11.62 -0.71
CA ASP A 503 36.27 12.66 -0.89
C ASP A 503 35.72 13.76 -1.82
N PRO A 504 35.57 15.00 -1.34
CA PRO A 504 35.02 16.10 -2.14
C PRO A 504 35.88 16.48 -3.36
N ALA A 505 37.15 16.04 -3.44
CA ALA A 505 38.02 16.23 -4.59
C ALA A 505 37.81 15.20 -5.70
N THR A 506 37.12 14.10 -5.42
CA THR A 506 36.83 13.02 -6.37
C THR A 506 35.51 13.28 -7.08
N ARG A 507 35.45 12.98 -8.39
CA ARG A 507 34.21 12.96 -9.16
C ARG A 507 33.66 11.55 -9.25
N TYR A 508 32.47 11.35 -8.69
CA TYR A 508 31.79 10.06 -8.62
C TYR A 508 30.74 9.89 -9.72
N PRO A 509 30.52 8.67 -10.19
CA PRO A 509 29.29 8.35 -10.93
C PRO A 509 28.08 8.47 -9.99
N ALA A 510 26.91 8.75 -10.57
CA ALA A 510 25.67 8.88 -9.80
C ALA A 510 24.57 8.01 -10.35
N ILE A 511 23.68 7.55 -9.48
CA ILE A 511 22.47 6.81 -9.83
C ILE A 511 21.27 7.55 -9.25
N ILE A 512 20.29 7.85 -10.11
CA ILE A 512 18.99 8.37 -9.72
C ILE A 512 18.05 7.18 -9.55
N GLU A 513 17.46 7.04 -8.36
CA GLU A 513 16.41 6.07 -8.08
C GLU A 513 15.07 6.78 -8.17
N VAL A 514 14.27 6.47 -9.20
CA VAL A 514 13.01 7.13 -9.49
C VAL A 514 11.81 6.19 -9.32
N TYR A 515 10.73 6.70 -8.72
CA TYR A 515 9.38 6.18 -8.94
C TYR A 515 8.56 7.20 -9.72
N GLY A 516 8.37 8.40 -9.16
CA GLY A 516 7.78 9.56 -9.83
C GLY A 516 6.27 9.52 -10.03
N GLY A 517 5.62 8.39 -9.73
CA GLY A 517 4.20 8.19 -9.95
C GLY A 517 3.30 8.83 -8.89
N PRO A 518 2.04 9.10 -9.24
CA PRO A 518 1.05 9.62 -8.30
C PRO A 518 0.75 8.62 -7.18
N GLY A 519 0.33 9.15 -6.04
CA GLY A 519 -0.02 8.34 -4.87
C GLY A 519 1.16 7.75 -4.10
N VAL A 520 2.41 8.03 -4.50
CA VAL A 520 3.63 7.53 -3.87
C VAL A 520 4.57 8.68 -3.53
N GLN A 521 5.21 8.58 -2.36
CA GLN A 521 6.26 9.48 -1.90
C GLN A 521 7.52 8.66 -1.65
N ARG A 522 8.64 9.07 -2.21
CA ARG A 522 9.92 8.38 -2.05
C ARG A 522 10.86 9.07 -1.08
N VAL A 523 10.82 10.39 -1.04
CA VAL A 523 11.70 11.20 -0.18
C VAL A 523 11.04 11.38 1.19
N THR A 524 11.52 10.63 2.17
CA THR A 524 11.05 10.66 3.56
C THR A 524 12.21 10.55 4.53
N ASN A 525 12.03 11.06 5.75
CA ASN A 525 12.97 10.87 6.84
C ASN A 525 12.79 9.49 7.48
N ALA A 526 13.17 8.45 6.73
CA ALA A 526 13.01 7.06 7.10
C ALA A 526 14.34 6.30 7.11
N TRP A 527 14.38 5.20 7.85
CA TRP A 527 15.51 4.27 7.87
C TRP A 527 15.73 3.64 6.49
N THR A 528 16.97 3.64 6.03
CA THR A 528 17.38 3.09 4.74
C THR A 528 18.58 2.14 4.83
N GLY A 529 19.04 1.81 6.02
CA GLY A 529 20.23 0.97 6.24
C GLY A 529 20.15 -0.42 5.58
N ASN A 530 18.95 -0.95 5.42
CA ASN A 530 18.67 -2.25 4.80
C ASN A 530 18.30 -2.16 3.30
N SER A 531 18.63 -1.06 2.62
CA SER A 531 18.26 -0.81 1.24
C SER A 531 19.39 -1.11 0.24
N PHE A 532 19.00 -1.35 -1.01
CA PHE A 532 19.92 -1.47 -2.14
C PHE A 532 20.73 -0.17 -2.37
N THR A 533 20.14 0.99 -2.04
CA THR A 533 20.81 2.28 -2.01
C THR A 533 22.13 2.23 -1.23
N GLN A 534 22.13 1.59 -0.05
CA GLN A 534 23.30 1.45 0.80
C GLN A 534 24.38 0.53 0.19
N VAL A 535 23.99 -0.43 -0.65
CA VAL A 535 24.95 -1.24 -1.41
C VAL A 535 25.58 -0.41 -2.52
N LEU A 536 24.81 0.40 -3.23
CA LEU A 536 25.29 1.27 -4.31
C LEU A 536 26.28 2.34 -3.78
N THR A 537 25.98 2.96 -2.64
CA THR A 537 26.91 3.94 -2.04
C THR A 537 28.26 3.33 -1.67
N ARG A 538 28.26 2.10 -1.18
CA ARG A 538 29.50 1.36 -0.88
C ARG A 538 30.25 0.90 -2.12
N SER A 539 29.60 0.92 -3.27
CA SER A 539 30.20 0.65 -4.58
C SER A 539 30.74 1.90 -5.28
N GLY A 540 30.75 3.04 -4.59
CA GLY A 540 31.29 4.30 -5.10
C GLY A 540 30.32 5.21 -5.83
N TYR A 541 29.01 4.95 -5.74
CA TYR A 541 27.98 5.78 -6.36
C TYR A 541 27.46 6.85 -5.41
N VAL A 542 27.25 8.06 -5.92
CA VAL A 542 26.28 9.00 -5.37
C VAL A 542 24.89 8.51 -5.74
N VAL A 543 23.97 8.44 -4.80
CA VAL A 543 22.56 8.05 -5.07
C VAL A 543 21.64 9.23 -4.77
N PHE A 544 20.72 9.51 -5.68
CA PHE A 544 19.84 10.66 -5.64
C PHE A 544 18.38 10.24 -5.86
N GLN A 545 17.49 10.81 -5.08
CA GLN A 545 16.05 10.59 -5.16
C GLN A 545 15.32 11.93 -5.06
N LEU A 546 14.40 12.20 -5.96
CA LEU A 546 13.59 13.40 -6.04
C LEU A 546 12.12 13.04 -6.17
N ASP A 547 11.26 13.67 -5.38
CA ASP A 547 9.81 13.62 -5.57
C ASP A 547 9.38 14.77 -6.49
N ASN A 548 8.98 14.42 -7.70
CA ASN A 548 8.50 15.35 -8.71
C ASN A 548 7.03 15.74 -8.47
N ARG A 549 6.57 16.77 -9.17
CA ARG A 549 5.13 17.09 -9.22
C ARG A 549 4.32 15.88 -9.63
N GLY A 550 3.16 15.71 -9.03
CA GLY A 550 2.30 14.54 -9.17
C GLY A 550 2.41 13.55 -8.01
N THR A 551 3.53 13.52 -7.27
CA THR A 551 3.71 12.62 -6.13
C THR A 551 2.82 13.01 -4.93
N ALA A 552 2.72 12.10 -3.93
CA ALA A 552 1.73 12.17 -2.86
C ALA A 552 2.03 13.22 -1.77
N ALA A 553 1.02 13.51 -0.97
CA ALA A 553 1.08 14.27 0.29
C ALA A 553 1.47 15.75 0.15
N ARG A 554 1.30 16.33 -1.04
CA ARG A 554 1.70 17.70 -1.34
C ARG A 554 0.55 18.62 -1.77
N GLY A 555 -0.71 18.14 -1.68
CA GLY A 555 -1.90 18.89 -2.05
C GLY A 555 -2.28 18.79 -3.53
N THR A 556 -3.46 19.34 -3.86
CA THR A 556 -4.04 19.22 -5.20
C THR A 556 -3.28 19.99 -6.27
N ALA A 557 -2.75 21.19 -5.95
CA ALA A 557 -1.97 21.99 -6.89
C ALA A 557 -0.64 21.32 -7.30
N PHE A 558 -0.05 20.51 -6.43
CA PHE A 558 1.18 19.78 -6.73
C PHE A 558 0.92 18.55 -7.61
N ARG A 559 -0.23 17.87 -7.44
CA ARG A 559 -0.56 16.67 -8.22
C ARG A 559 -1.28 16.96 -9.54
N ALA A 560 -2.06 18.03 -9.62
CA ALA A 560 -2.87 18.37 -10.79
C ALA A 560 -2.11 18.51 -12.12
N PRO A 561 -0.84 18.94 -12.16
CA PRO A 561 -0.09 19.10 -13.44
C PRO A 561 0.04 17.83 -14.27
N ILE A 562 -0.12 16.63 -13.68
CA ILE A 562 -0.06 15.36 -14.44
C ILE A 562 -1.40 14.99 -15.11
N HIS A 563 -2.49 15.70 -14.79
CA HIS A 563 -3.81 15.39 -15.31
C HIS A 563 -3.87 15.49 -16.83
N LEU A 564 -4.38 14.44 -17.46
CA LEU A 564 -4.53 14.23 -18.91
C LEU A 564 -3.21 14.04 -19.69
N LYS A 565 -2.05 14.07 -19.05
CA LYS A 565 -0.76 13.83 -19.69
C LYS A 565 0.30 13.37 -18.68
N LEU A 566 0.66 12.10 -18.71
CA LEU A 566 1.71 11.53 -17.89
C LEU A 566 3.08 11.62 -18.59
N GLY A 567 4.16 11.61 -17.79
CA GLY A 567 5.52 11.64 -18.30
C GLY A 567 5.93 12.97 -18.94
N ASP A 568 5.33 14.06 -18.52
CA ASP A 568 5.63 15.42 -18.97
C ASP A 568 6.30 16.23 -17.85
N VAL A 569 5.52 16.74 -16.88
CA VAL A 569 6.07 17.51 -15.76
C VAL A 569 6.96 16.67 -14.86
N GLU A 570 6.65 15.41 -14.67
CA GLU A 570 7.45 14.46 -13.89
C GLU A 570 8.85 14.29 -14.51
N VAL A 571 8.91 14.15 -15.82
CA VAL A 571 10.18 14.07 -16.57
C VAL A 571 10.94 15.39 -16.49
N ALA A 572 10.27 16.52 -16.67
CA ALA A 572 10.89 17.84 -16.57
C ALA A 572 11.54 18.06 -15.19
N ASP A 573 10.84 17.69 -14.13
CA ASP A 573 11.34 17.83 -12.76
C ASP A 573 12.53 16.88 -12.48
N GLN A 574 12.46 15.62 -12.93
CA GLN A 574 13.56 14.67 -12.79
C GLN A 574 14.79 15.06 -13.60
N VAL A 575 14.63 15.61 -14.81
CA VAL A 575 15.73 16.15 -15.62
C VAL A 575 16.35 17.34 -14.96
N GLN A 576 15.57 18.24 -14.35
CA GLN A 576 16.08 19.35 -13.54
C GLN A 576 16.92 18.82 -12.37
N GLY A 577 16.44 17.78 -11.68
CA GLY A 577 17.18 17.10 -10.62
C GLY A 577 18.50 16.50 -11.11
N ALA A 578 18.48 15.82 -12.26
CA ALA A 578 19.68 15.23 -12.87
C ALA A 578 20.72 16.29 -13.27
N ARG A 579 20.28 17.40 -13.82
CA ARG A 579 21.18 18.54 -14.16
C ARG A 579 21.76 19.20 -12.93
N TRP A 580 20.95 19.40 -11.88
CA TRP A 580 21.43 19.91 -10.60
C TRP A 580 22.47 18.95 -10.01
N LEU A 581 22.21 17.64 -10.01
CA LEU A 581 23.13 16.62 -9.53
C LEU A 581 24.44 16.66 -10.30
N GLY A 582 24.39 16.71 -11.64
CA GLY A 582 25.55 16.80 -12.52
C GLY A 582 26.36 18.10 -12.37
N SER A 583 25.76 19.17 -11.81
CA SER A 583 26.45 20.43 -11.52
C SER A 583 27.25 20.39 -10.20
N GLN A 584 27.06 19.36 -9.39
CA GLN A 584 27.79 19.23 -8.13
C GLN A 584 29.26 18.92 -8.42
N PRO A 585 30.22 19.56 -7.70
CA PRO A 585 31.64 19.41 -8.01
C PRO A 585 32.17 17.98 -7.86
N TYR A 586 31.51 17.17 -7.07
CA TYR A 586 31.86 15.77 -6.78
C TYR A 586 31.08 14.76 -7.66
N VAL A 587 30.29 15.20 -8.65
CA VAL A 587 29.57 14.32 -9.56
C VAL A 587 30.15 14.43 -10.97
N ASP A 588 30.38 13.29 -11.61
CA ASP A 588 30.70 13.22 -13.02
C ASP A 588 29.41 13.24 -13.84
N ALA A 589 29.06 14.36 -14.44
CA ALA A 589 27.85 14.55 -15.24
C ALA A 589 27.75 13.62 -16.44
N GLY A 590 28.87 13.08 -16.93
CA GLY A 590 28.91 12.10 -18.02
C GLY A 590 28.62 10.65 -17.58
N ARG A 591 28.48 10.41 -16.27
CA ARG A 591 28.28 9.08 -15.69
C ARG A 591 27.09 9.06 -14.72
N ILE A 592 25.93 9.54 -15.19
CA ILE A 592 24.68 9.49 -14.44
C ILE A 592 23.81 8.37 -15.00
N GLY A 593 23.39 7.44 -14.14
CA GLY A 593 22.39 6.41 -14.42
C GLY A 593 21.06 6.69 -13.75
N VAL A 594 20.03 6.00 -14.19
CA VAL A 594 18.68 6.07 -13.61
C VAL A 594 18.04 4.70 -13.59
N TRP A 595 17.30 4.37 -12.54
CA TRP A 595 16.51 3.15 -12.50
C TRP A 595 15.23 3.31 -11.66
N GLY A 596 14.26 2.48 -11.98
CA GLY A 596 13.02 2.39 -11.24
C GLY A 596 12.19 1.18 -11.66
N TRP A 597 11.13 0.95 -10.88
CA TRP A 597 10.24 -0.20 -11.03
C TRP A 597 8.80 0.25 -11.25
N SER A 598 8.03 -0.45 -12.10
CA SER A 598 6.63 -0.14 -12.39
C SER A 598 6.48 1.26 -13.01
N TYR A 599 5.83 2.21 -12.35
CA TYR A 599 5.84 3.62 -12.80
C TYR A 599 7.27 4.16 -12.87
N GLY A 600 8.14 3.74 -11.97
CA GLY A 600 9.57 4.08 -12.01
C GLY A 600 10.28 3.49 -13.24
N GLY A 601 9.88 2.32 -13.70
CA GLY A 601 10.32 1.75 -14.98
C GLY A 601 9.86 2.56 -16.17
N TYR A 602 8.59 2.97 -16.16
CA TYR A 602 8.02 3.92 -17.13
C TYR A 602 8.80 5.24 -17.14
N MET A 603 9.05 5.81 -15.97
CA MET A 603 9.82 7.05 -15.83
C MET A 603 11.24 6.91 -16.35
N THR A 604 11.91 5.79 -16.06
CA THR A 604 13.26 5.52 -16.60
C THR A 604 13.26 5.55 -18.13
N LEU A 605 12.30 4.88 -18.78
CA LEU A 605 12.18 4.91 -20.25
C LEU A 605 11.93 6.32 -20.77
N MET A 606 10.97 7.04 -20.16
CA MET A 606 10.66 8.42 -20.57
C MET A 606 11.86 9.37 -20.42
N LEU A 607 12.62 9.21 -19.34
CA LEU A 607 13.84 9.99 -19.09
C LEU A 607 14.91 9.73 -20.14
N LEU A 608 15.18 8.44 -20.44
CA LEU A 608 16.19 8.07 -21.44
C LEU A 608 15.79 8.54 -22.85
N PHE A 609 14.50 8.45 -23.19
CA PHE A 609 14.01 8.76 -24.53
C PHE A 609 13.78 10.25 -24.76
N LYS A 610 13.28 10.98 -23.75
CA LYS A 610 12.93 12.41 -23.88
C LYS A 610 14.08 13.35 -23.49
N ALA A 611 15.10 12.85 -22.79
CA ALA A 611 16.28 13.62 -22.41
C ALA A 611 17.59 12.93 -22.84
N PRO A 612 17.78 12.68 -24.14
CA PRO A 612 19.02 12.07 -24.63
C PRO A 612 20.23 12.92 -24.23
N GLY A 613 21.32 12.26 -23.87
CA GLY A 613 22.56 12.90 -23.42
C GLY A 613 22.61 13.29 -21.94
N VAL A 614 21.50 13.24 -21.20
CA VAL A 614 21.47 13.49 -19.73
C VAL A 614 21.92 12.27 -18.94
N PHE A 615 21.47 11.09 -19.38
CA PHE A 615 21.77 9.81 -18.70
C PHE A 615 22.65 8.93 -19.58
N ARG A 616 23.67 8.30 -18.96
CA ARG A 616 24.54 7.33 -19.63
C ARG A 616 23.91 5.95 -19.74
N ALA A 617 23.15 5.55 -18.71
CA ALA A 617 22.55 4.23 -18.62
C ALA A 617 21.23 4.28 -17.81
N GLY A 618 20.35 3.32 -18.07
CA GLY A 618 19.11 3.17 -17.32
C GLY A 618 18.66 1.73 -17.19
N VAL A 619 18.02 1.42 -16.07
CA VAL A 619 17.36 0.13 -15.81
C VAL A 619 15.87 0.35 -15.60
N SER A 620 15.05 -0.25 -16.45
CA SER A 620 13.60 -0.17 -16.44
C SER A 620 13.01 -1.49 -15.99
N GLY A 621 12.44 -1.52 -14.78
CA GLY A 621 11.83 -2.71 -14.20
C GLY A 621 10.31 -2.71 -14.38
N ALA A 622 9.75 -3.81 -14.89
CA ALA A 622 8.31 -4.02 -15.08
C ALA A 622 7.55 -2.77 -15.59
N PRO A 623 7.98 -2.14 -16.71
CA PRO A 623 7.49 -0.84 -17.11
C PRO A 623 6.11 -0.88 -17.74
N VAL A 624 5.30 0.16 -17.47
CA VAL A 624 4.23 0.55 -18.40
C VAL A 624 4.88 1.18 -19.62
N SER A 625 4.56 0.70 -20.81
CA SER A 625 5.03 1.28 -22.09
C SER A 625 3.93 1.99 -22.84
N ASP A 626 2.70 1.55 -22.67
CA ASP A 626 1.50 2.05 -23.32
C ASP A 626 0.34 2.02 -22.32
N TRP A 627 -0.14 3.18 -21.91
CA TRP A 627 -1.19 3.31 -20.89
C TRP A 627 -2.54 2.72 -21.30
N SER A 628 -2.80 2.53 -22.58
CA SER A 628 -4.01 1.85 -23.06
C SER A 628 -4.07 0.36 -22.66
N LEU A 629 -2.95 -0.22 -22.24
CA LEU A 629 -2.85 -1.60 -21.79
C LEU A 629 -3.00 -1.74 -20.25
N TYR A 630 -2.96 -0.63 -19.51
CA TYR A 630 -3.08 -0.67 -18.05
C TYR A 630 -4.53 -0.53 -17.62
N ASP A 631 -4.83 -0.78 -16.33
CA ASP A 631 -6.21 -0.90 -15.87
C ASP A 631 -7.00 0.41 -15.92
N THR A 632 -8.33 0.28 -15.89
CA THR A 632 -9.29 1.36 -15.98
C THR A 632 -9.16 2.37 -14.86
N HIS A 633 -9.14 1.93 -13.61
CA HIS A 633 -9.25 2.83 -12.46
C HIS A 633 -8.02 3.71 -12.32
N TYR A 634 -6.82 3.14 -12.39
CA TYR A 634 -5.57 3.90 -12.31
C TYR A 634 -5.39 4.83 -13.51
N THR A 635 -5.47 4.26 -14.71
CA THR A 635 -5.15 5.00 -15.96
C THR A 635 -6.15 6.12 -16.21
N GLU A 636 -7.45 5.84 -16.09
CA GLU A 636 -8.49 6.82 -16.37
C GLU A 636 -8.59 7.92 -15.31
N ARG A 637 -8.15 7.66 -14.08
CA ARG A 637 -8.00 8.71 -13.05
C ARG A 637 -7.14 9.86 -13.55
N TYR A 638 -6.04 9.52 -14.19
CA TYR A 638 -5.04 10.51 -14.60
C TYR A 638 -5.19 10.95 -16.04
N LEU A 639 -5.58 10.06 -16.95
CA LEU A 639 -5.62 10.31 -18.40
C LEU A 639 -7.04 10.43 -19.00
N GLY A 640 -8.08 10.06 -18.25
CA GLY A 640 -9.39 9.83 -18.86
C GLY A 640 -9.39 8.54 -19.70
N ARG A 641 -10.43 8.33 -20.49
CA ARG A 641 -10.51 7.17 -21.38
C ARG A 641 -9.72 7.42 -22.67
N PRO A 642 -9.12 6.40 -23.29
CA PRO A 642 -8.37 6.58 -24.56
C PRO A 642 -9.19 7.20 -25.68
N GLN A 643 -10.48 6.88 -25.77
CA GLN A 643 -11.39 7.44 -26.78
C GLN A 643 -11.69 8.94 -26.55
N ASP A 644 -11.60 9.42 -25.32
CA ASP A 644 -11.86 10.82 -24.95
C ASP A 644 -10.58 11.67 -24.96
N ASN A 645 -9.40 11.05 -24.81
CA ASN A 645 -8.11 11.73 -24.74
C ASN A 645 -7.02 11.01 -25.57
N PRO A 646 -7.23 10.77 -26.87
CA PRO A 646 -6.26 10.02 -27.69
C PRO A 646 -4.89 10.69 -27.77
N SER A 647 -4.83 12.03 -27.80
CA SER A 647 -3.57 12.78 -27.82
C SER A 647 -2.78 12.67 -26.52
N GLY A 648 -3.47 12.68 -25.37
CA GLY A 648 -2.85 12.48 -24.06
C GLY A 648 -2.26 11.09 -23.89
N PHE A 649 -2.98 10.05 -24.34
CA PHE A 649 -2.45 8.68 -24.36
C PHE A 649 -1.25 8.53 -25.28
N ALA A 650 -1.27 9.10 -26.46
CA ALA A 650 -0.14 9.08 -27.38
C ALA A 650 1.10 9.79 -26.79
N ALA A 651 0.91 10.97 -26.20
CA ALA A 651 1.98 11.74 -25.58
C ALA A 651 2.54 11.07 -24.30
N SER A 652 1.73 10.29 -23.61
CA SER A 652 2.12 9.58 -22.38
C SER A 652 2.76 8.22 -22.63
N SER A 653 2.65 7.66 -23.84
CA SER A 653 3.31 6.40 -24.23
C SER A 653 4.82 6.61 -24.39
N VAL A 654 5.61 5.61 -24.04
CA VAL A 654 7.07 5.63 -24.28
C VAL A 654 7.41 5.36 -25.74
N LEU A 655 6.54 4.67 -26.48
CA LEU A 655 6.81 4.13 -27.80
C LEU A 655 7.16 5.21 -28.87
N PRO A 656 6.50 6.37 -28.92
CA PRO A 656 6.85 7.42 -29.87
C PRO A 656 8.27 7.98 -29.67
N TYR A 657 8.77 7.97 -28.45
CA TYR A 657 10.06 8.56 -28.08
C TYR A 657 11.22 7.57 -28.14
N ALA A 658 10.97 6.28 -28.35
CA ALA A 658 11.98 5.22 -28.34
C ALA A 658 13.08 5.43 -29.39
N ARG A 659 12.80 6.17 -30.48
CA ARG A 659 13.79 6.52 -31.52
C ARG A 659 14.97 7.33 -31.00
N ASP A 660 14.78 8.06 -29.91
CA ASP A 660 15.78 8.98 -29.35
C ASP A 660 16.64 8.31 -28.25
N LEU A 661 16.54 6.98 -28.08
CA LEU A 661 17.40 6.25 -27.16
C LEU A 661 18.86 6.35 -27.61
N GLU A 662 19.71 6.91 -26.75
CA GLU A 662 21.17 6.98 -26.89
C GLU A 662 21.92 6.29 -25.77
N ALA A 663 21.27 6.14 -24.60
CA ALA A 663 21.83 5.53 -23.39
C ALA A 663 21.82 4.00 -23.45
N ASP A 664 22.68 3.36 -22.65
CA ASP A 664 22.57 1.93 -22.40
C ASP A 664 21.26 1.63 -21.63
N LEU A 665 20.50 0.65 -22.09
CA LEU A 665 19.20 0.28 -21.51
C LEU A 665 19.17 -1.20 -21.14
N LEU A 666 18.77 -1.48 -19.91
CA LEU A 666 18.37 -2.81 -19.43
C LEU A 666 16.89 -2.78 -19.06
N VAL A 667 16.10 -3.71 -19.62
CA VAL A 667 14.69 -3.93 -19.22
C VAL A 667 14.60 -5.21 -18.43
N ILE A 668 13.94 -5.14 -17.26
CA ILE A 668 13.70 -6.30 -16.38
C ILE A 668 12.20 -6.51 -16.26
N HIS A 669 11.69 -7.75 -16.42
CA HIS A 669 10.27 -8.03 -16.25
C HIS A 669 10.02 -9.50 -15.87
N GLY A 670 9.06 -9.74 -14.98
CA GLY A 670 8.54 -11.07 -14.68
C GLY A 670 7.63 -11.57 -15.81
N MET A 671 7.83 -12.82 -16.24
CA MET A 671 7.11 -13.37 -17.40
C MET A 671 5.69 -13.84 -17.08
N ALA A 672 5.26 -13.75 -15.82
CA ALA A 672 3.90 -14.07 -15.38
C ALA A 672 3.20 -12.86 -14.73
N ASP A 673 3.68 -11.64 -14.98
CA ASP A 673 3.11 -10.41 -14.43
C ASP A 673 1.64 -10.27 -14.86
N ASP A 674 0.74 -10.19 -13.87
CA ASP A 674 -0.71 -10.12 -14.04
C ASP A 674 -1.29 -8.72 -13.77
N ASN A 675 -0.43 -7.76 -13.45
CA ASN A 675 -0.74 -6.36 -13.20
C ASN A 675 -0.24 -5.47 -14.35
N VAL A 676 1.07 -5.29 -14.48
CA VAL A 676 1.70 -4.71 -15.66
C VAL A 676 2.07 -5.85 -16.59
N LEU A 677 1.16 -6.18 -17.50
CA LEU A 677 1.31 -7.35 -18.36
C LEU A 677 2.64 -7.33 -19.13
N PHE A 678 3.27 -8.50 -19.28
CA PHE A 678 4.53 -8.63 -20.02
C PHE A 678 4.44 -8.07 -21.46
N LEU A 679 3.23 -7.95 -21.98
CA LEU A 679 2.93 -7.31 -23.27
C LEU A 679 3.47 -5.88 -23.36
N HIS A 680 3.54 -5.13 -22.27
CA HIS A 680 4.18 -3.81 -22.24
C HIS A 680 5.64 -3.88 -22.71
N SER A 681 6.38 -4.87 -22.20
CA SER A 681 7.78 -5.08 -22.57
C SER A 681 7.93 -5.65 -23.97
N THR A 682 7.09 -6.58 -24.41
CA THR A 682 7.19 -7.12 -25.77
C THR A 682 6.91 -6.07 -26.85
N LYS A 683 5.93 -5.15 -26.62
CA LYS A 683 5.71 -3.99 -27.49
C LYS A 683 6.92 -3.07 -27.55
N LEU A 684 7.54 -2.80 -26.40
CA LEU A 684 8.76 -1.99 -26.33
C LEU A 684 9.91 -2.65 -27.06
N PHE A 685 10.14 -3.95 -26.85
CA PHE A 685 11.22 -4.70 -27.50
C PHE A 685 11.07 -4.64 -29.02
N ARG A 686 9.85 -4.91 -29.51
CA ARG A 686 9.58 -4.85 -30.96
C ARG A 686 9.85 -3.44 -31.51
N ARG A 687 9.41 -2.41 -30.81
CA ARG A 687 9.64 -1.01 -31.22
C ARG A 687 11.11 -0.66 -31.30
N LEU A 688 11.91 -1.03 -30.31
CA LEU A 688 13.36 -0.79 -30.30
C LEU A 688 14.08 -1.57 -31.39
N GLN A 689 13.69 -2.84 -31.62
CA GLN A 689 14.22 -3.66 -32.71
C GLN A 689 13.96 -3.05 -34.09
N ASP A 690 12.72 -2.60 -34.35
CA ASP A 690 12.34 -1.94 -35.61
C ASP A 690 13.11 -0.63 -35.84
N LEU A 691 13.53 0.03 -34.76
CA LEU A 691 14.35 1.25 -34.83
C LEU A 691 15.86 0.95 -34.86
N GLY A 692 16.27 -0.30 -34.80
CA GLY A 692 17.67 -0.70 -34.76
C GLY A 692 18.40 -0.26 -33.47
N LYS A 693 17.67 -0.03 -32.36
CA LYS A 693 18.25 0.40 -31.08
C LYS A 693 18.63 -0.83 -30.25
N PRO A 694 19.92 -1.03 -29.90
CA PRO A 694 20.34 -2.10 -29.02
C PRO A 694 19.88 -1.86 -27.57
N PHE A 695 19.57 -2.95 -26.87
CA PHE A 695 19.20 -2.94 -25.46
C PHE A 695 19.42 -4.33 -24.85
N ASP A 696 19.50 -4.38 -23.52
CA ASP A 696 19.62 -5.62 -22.76
C ASP A 696 18.28 -5.97 -22.11
N VAL A 697 18.05 -7.26 -21.87
CA VAL A 697 16.84 -7.79 -21.25
C VAL A 697 17.22 -8.84 -20.19
N MET A 698 16.55 -8.75 -19.03
CA MET A 698 16.53 -9.82 -18.05
C MET A 698 15.08 -10.16 -17.70
N VAL A 699 14.70 -11.39 -17.97
CA VAL A 699 13.36 -11.89 -17.67
C VAL A 699 13.39 -12.92 -16.54
N TYR A 700 12.30 -12.99 -15.77
CA TYR A 700 12.18 -13.94 -14.67
C TYR A 700 11.00 -14.88 -14.94
N PRO A 701 11.29 -16.15 -15.32
CA PRO A 701 10.24 -17.14 -15.57
C PRO A 701 9.37 -17.38 -14.32
N GLY A 702 8.04 -17.37 -14.51
CA GLY A 702 7.07 -17.58 -13.45
C GLY A 702 6.91 -16.44 -12.45
N ALA A 703 7.72 -15.38 -12.56
CA ALA A 703 7.64 -14.24 -11.65
C ALA A 703 6.53 -13.27 -12.05
N LYS A 704 5.85 -12.73 -11.05
CA LYS A 704 4.84 -11.68 -11.17
C LYS A 704 5.45 -10.29 -11.04
N HIS A 705 4.63 -9.30 -10.66
CA HIS A 705 5.05 -7.88 -10.69
C HIS A 705 6.19 -7.55 -9.73
N GLY A 706 6.22 -8.13 -8.55
CA GLY A 706 7.13 -7.77 -7.47
C GLY A 706 8.44 -8.57 -7.38
N LEU A 707 8.72 -9.57 -8.22
CA LEU A 707 9.86 -10.49 -8.08
C LEU A 707 9.99 -11.04 -6.65
N ILE A 708 8.91 -11.58 -6.13
CA ILE A 708 8.71 -11.91 -4.70
C ILE A 708 9.63 -13.00 -4.14
N ARG A 709 10.14 -13.91 -4.96
CA ARG A 709 11.09 -14.92 -4.49
C ARG A 709 12.41 -14.24 -4.14
N GLN A 710 12.96 -14.53 -2.98
CA GLN A 710 14.25 -13.97 -2.54
C GLN A 710 15.38 -14.17 -3.56
N HIS A 711 15.41 -15.33 -4.23
CA HIS A 711 16.39 -15.61 -5.25
C HIS A 711 16.29 -14.67 -6.46
N ASP A 712 15.06 -14.36 -6.90
CA ASP A 712 14.82 -13.43 -7.99
C ASP A 712 15.24 -12.01 -7.60
N GLY A 713 14.90 -11.57 -6.39
CA GLY A 713 15.34 -10.27 -5.86
C GLY A 713 16.86 -10.12 -5.76
N ARG A 714 17.56 -11.15 -5.24
CA ARG A 714 19.04 -11.20 -5.18
C ARG A 714 19.64 -11.09 -6.58
N HIS A 715 19.13 -11.89 -7.49
CA HIS A 715 19.62 -11.94 -8.87
C HIS A 715 19.35 -10.62 -9.59
N ALA A 716 18.18 -10.02 -9.39
CA ALA A 716 17.82 -8.74 -10.01
C ALA A 716 18.74 -7.62 -9.53
N TYR A 717 18.98 -7.49 -8.23
CA TYR A 717 19.90 -6.48 -7.71
C TYR A 717 21.34 -6.68 -8.18
N ALA A 718 21.80 -7.93 -8.24
CA ALA A 718 23.12 -8.25 -8.79
C ALA A 718 23.22 -7.88 -10.28
N THR A 719 22.16 -8.14 -11.04
CA THR A 719 22.08 -7.80 -12.47
C THR A 719 22.07 -6.28 -12.67
N ILE A 720 21.27 -5.54 -11.90
CA ILE A 720 21.22 -4.07 -11.95
C ILE A 720 22.62 -3.49 -11.63
N LYS A 721 23.22 -3.94 -10.53
CA LYS A 721 24.55 -3.46 -10.14
C LYS A 721 25.58 -3.73 -11.20
N ARG A 722 25.64 -4.97 -11.75
CA ARG A 722 26.57 -5.32 -12.82
C ARG A 722 26.39 -4.46 -14.06
N PHE A 723 25.16 -4.19 -14.44
CA PHE A 723 24.84 -3.32 -15.58
C PHE A 723 25.37 -1.90 -15.37
N PHE A 724 25.11 -1.29 -14.22
CA PHE A 724 25.63 0.04 -13.90
C PHE A 724 27.15 0.06 -13.78
N ASP A 725 27.75 -0.94 -13.14
CA ASP A 725 29.22 -1.05 -13.04
C ASP A 725 29.86 -1.06 -14.44
N SER A 726 29.26 -1.79 -15.38
CA SER A 726 29.77 -1.85 -16.77
C SER A 726 29.61 -0.55 -17.55
N SER A 727 28.56 0.21 -17.27
CA SER A 727 28.23 1.44 -18.02
C SER A 727 28.80 2.71 -17.38
N LEU A 728 28.98 2.74 -16.06
CA LEU A 728 29.29 3.95 -15.30
C LEU A 728 30.66 3.92 -14.60
N LEU A 729 31.22 2.76 -14.30
CA LEU A 729 32.58 2.66 -13.74
C LEU A 729 33.62 2.66 -14.86
N PRO A 730 34.88 3.06 -14.55
CA PRO A 730 35.96 3.07 -15.53
C PRO A 730 36.31 1.72 -16.10
#